data_550f54209e8b0b765c7da914f426fdf0
#
_entry.id   550f54209e8b0b765c7da914f426fdf0
#
_cell.length_a   1.000
_cell.length_b   1.000
_cell.length_c   1.000
_cell.angle_alpha   90.00
_cell.angle_beta   90.00
_cell.angle_gamma   90.00
#
_symmetry.space_group_name_H-M   'P 1'
#
loop_
_entity.id
_entity.type
_entity.pdbx_description
1 polymer ?
#
loop_
_entity_poly.entity_id
_entity_poly.type
_entity_poly.pdbx_seq_one_letter_code
_entity_poly.pdbx_strand_id
1 'polypeptide(L)'
;MGDHVAQDSAHRRIVSNAEPHSSLYVNGCVLYFWVLGRMSSTLSLNVKRLGQILKEGAEGQVSESGQRLEVASSTYWPVLRQLLISDFNSTRATETAKQLFGNTTARFAAVDGSLNQSLLGGLAVFWAGAYAATGTITYRNDAEPILKYETNFLEKGNGLASCVPIYVDSIPDVELQSPLSWAGRQAISGPLTDQSTVDNSTISNWIMLFSELYLAYTFACGNECQVILLDRSLSGTQSSLLQDTSRRALWKRECATLTMKSDGLGLDEQDLAFSRYRTPNVDGLLPPRGDYLRHSVMFLLEKTNSPLTMDEISGRLYVSETDRIEKLRRYLTKAARESKYFAESNGKYSLLPNLDTAWQRTKKMVDHFGQRFFSSNAGNPLQITNAEGPRWLTTLDLAFLCLFTMNMLIETCRLRRILLIGVTKDTTARDMITHLIPLCISRQIWPGQIGHVPTTDRMLLQAVSMFHHAEVNVPWSTVEYDTAFQTIVRPFREVNGDVSGAVKNRIIQEQLFVKSYVQLDKSVSDDQFRSNVLFIDRLYHSFENAPTLELKHEYGGAIEEVRPILWKSKDVENRVQELIMVTLKAMTHESIPEIFGHNEPLFIADKIAKAQEAHASQMIKGMGHWLVSHPKLRKYAFYMNTFRSRRSEIENARTRA
;
A
#
# COMPACT_ATOMS: atom_id res chain seq x y z
N MET A 1 -28.17 51.86 -9.37
CA MET A 1 -27.18 51.73 -8.26
C MET A 1 -27.85 51.77 -6.89
N GLY A 2 -29.19 51.76 -6.82
CA GLY A 2 -29.98 51.90 -5.56
C GLY A 2 -30.49 50.59 -4.97
N ASP A 3 -30.64 49.54 -5.77
CA ASP A 3 -31.39 48.35 -5.35
C ASP A 3 -30.59 47.21 -4.72
N HIS A 4 -29.28 47.23 -4.88
CA HIS A 4 -28.42 46.18 -4.28
C HIS A 4 -28.06 46.38 -2.79
N VAL A 5 -28.20 47.62 -2.27
CA VAL A 5 -27.92 47.94 -0.86
C VAL A 5 -29.07 47.58 0.06
N ALA A 6 -30.29 47.60 -0.47
CA ALA A 6 -31.51 47.28 0.31
C ALA A 6 -31.70 45.75 0.56
N GLN A 7 -31.19 44.90 -0.31
CA GLN A 7 -31.25 43.44 -0.11
C GLN A 7 -30.27 42.93 0.95
N ASP A 8 -29.11 43.55 1.05
CA ASP A 8 -28.08 43.15 2.03
C ASP A 8 -28.42 43.50 3.47
N SER A 9 -29.17 44.65 3.66
CA SER A 9 -29.64 45.03 4.98
C SER A 9 -30.83 44.18 5.48
N ALA A 10 -31.65 43.68 4.57
CA ALA A 10 -32.77 42.78 4.92
C ALA A 10 -32.25 41.38 5.36
N HIS A 11 -31.19 40.89 4.71
CA HIS A 11 -30.60 39.58 5.08
C HIS A 11 -29.93 39.60 6.46
N ARG A 12 -29.28 40.70 6.84
CA ARG A 12 -28.66 40.83 8.17
C ARG A 12 -29.66 40.95 9.32
N ARG A 13 -30.85 41.49 9.09
CA ARG A 13 -31.88 41.59 10.13
C ARG A 13 -32.65 40.27 10.38
N ILE A 14 -32.72 39.40 9.38
CA ILE A 14 -33.40 38.08 9.52
C ILE A 14 -32.54 37.07 10.30
N VAL A 15 -31.22 37.17 10.22
CA VAL A 15 -30.29 36.27 10.89
C VAL A 15 -30.16 36.55 12.40
N SER A 16 -30.44 37.77 12.87
CA SER A 16 -30.28 38.15 14.27
C SER A 16 -31.40 37.76 15.24
N ASN A 17 -32.56 37.29 14.72
CA ASN A 17 -33.77 37.01 15.56
C ASN A 17 -34.19 35.53 15.59
N ALA A 18 -33.37 34.60 15.13
CA ALA A 18 -33.69 33.17 15.14
C ALA A 18 -32.86 32.43 16.19
N GLU A 19 -33.48 31.90 17.22
CA GLU A 19 -32.81 31.02 18.18
C GLU A 19 -32.58 29.62 17.60
N PRO A 20 -31.40 29.02 17.79
CA PRO A 20 -31.11 27.65 17.34
C PRO A 20 -31.82 26.64 18.25
N HIS A 21 -32.73 25.84 17.72
CA HIS A 21 -33.45 24.84 18.50
C HIS A 21 -32.83 23.45 18.55
N SER A 22 -31.93 23.10 17.65
CA SER A 22 -31.15 21.85 17.74
C SER A 22 -29.99 21.82 16.75
N SER A 23 -28.91 21.20 17.14
CA SER A 23 -27.76 20.85 16.28
C SER A 23 -27.62 19.33 16.20
N LEU A 24 -27.54 18.79 15.00
CA LEU A 24 -27.24 17.38 14.74
C LEU A 24 -25.86 17.28 14.10
N TYR A 25 -25.02 16.42 14.65
CA TYR A 25 -23.71 16.11 14.09
C TYR A 25 -23.84 14.88 13.19
N VAL A 26 -23.51 15.02 11.92
CA VAL A 26 -23.41 13.90 10.98
C VAL A 26 -22.05 14.01 10.29
N ASN A 27 -21.17 13.01 10.49
CA ASN A 27 -19.84 12.92 9.87
C ASN A 27 -18.98 14.17 9.99
N GLY A 28 -18.94 14.79 11.17
CA GLY A 28 -18.11 15.96 11.42
C GLY A 28 -18.65 17.29 10.86
N CYS A 29 -19.77 17.28 10.14
CA CYS A 29 -20.44 18.49 9.70
C CYS A 29 -21.56 18.87 10.67
N VAL A 30 -21.53 20.11 11.11
CA VAL A 30 -22.62 20.69 11.93
C VAL A 30 -23.71 21.18 10.99
N LEU A 31 -24.84 20.46 10.95
CA LEU A 31 -26.05 20.90 10.27
C LEU A 31 -26.90 21.72 11.25
N TYR A 32 -26.99 23.04 11.04
CA TYR A 32 -27.89 23.90 11.79
C TYR A 32 -29.30 23.83 11.22
N PHE A 33 -30.25 23.25 11.95
CA PHE A 33 -31.67 23.32 11.63
C PHE A 33 -32.26 24.59 12.23
N TRP A 34 -32.61 25.57 11.38
CA TRP A 34 -33.32 26.76 11.76
C TRP A 34 -34.82 26.50 11.72
N VAL A 35 -35.45 26.54 12.85
CA VAL A 35 -36.91 26.59 12.88
C VAL A 35 -37.35 28.00 12.57
N LEU A 36 -37.56 28.27 11.30
CA LEU A 36 -38.18 29.52 10.86
C LEU A 36 -39.64 29.53 11.27
N GLY A 37 -39.93 30.13 12.43
CA GLY A 37 -41.31 30.47 12.79
C GLY A 37 -41.87 31.43 11.74
N ARG A 38 -42.90 30.97 11.01
CA ARG A 38 -43.67 31.78 10.06
C ARG A 38 -42.93 32.32 8.83
N MET A 39 -42.21 31.52 8.11
CA MET A 39 -41.91 31.82 6.70
C MET A 39 -42.64 30.83 5.80
N SER A 40 -43.67 31.25 5.13
CA SER A 40 -44.33 30.56 4.01
C SER A 40 -43.51 30.70 2.73
N SER A 41 -42.17 30.50 2.82
CA SER A 41 -41.31 30.50 1.64
C SER A 41 -41.14 29.08 1.13
N THR A 42 -41.22 28.92 -0.17
CA THR A 42 -40.94 27.66 -0.87
C THR A 42 -39.58 27.04 -0.46
N LEU A 43 -38.64 27.85 0.00
CA LEU A 43 -37.31 27.42 0.46
C LEU A 43 -37.39 26.62 1.78
N SER A 44 -38.22 27.04 2.75
CA SER A 44 -38.34 26.34 4.04
C SER A 44 -39.08 25.01 3.89
N LEU A 45 -40.03 24.94 2.99
CA LEU A 45 -40.74 23.70 2.63
C LEU A 45 -39.78 22.73 1.93
N ASN A 46 -38.89 23.22 1.06
CA ASN A 46 -37.91 22.39 0.37
C ASN A 46 -36.85 21.83 1.33
N VAL A 47 -36.41 22.60 2.33
CA VAL A 47 -35.43 22.12 3.34
C VAL A 47 -36.05 21.03 4.23
N LYS A 48 -37.32 21.23 4.70
CA LYS A 48 -38.03 20.20 5.47
C LYS A 48 -38.24 18.93 4.65
N ARG A 49 -38.67 19.08 3.40
CA ARG A 49 -38.89 17.98 2.47
C ARG A 49 -37.59 17.24 2.16
N LEU A 50 -36.46 17.96 1.98
CA LEU A 50 -35.16 17.39 1.80
C LEU A 50 -34.72 16.55 3.01
N GLY A 51 -34.88 17.09 4.23
CA GLY A 51 -34.60 16.37 5.47
C GLY A 51 -35.40 15.07 5.61
N GLN A 52 -36.70 15.13 5.26
CA GLN A 52 -37.54 13.94 5.29
C GLN A 52 -37.15 12.91 4.23
N ILE A 53 -36.92 13.32 2.99
CA ILE A 53 -36.43 12.44 1.91
C ILE A 53 -35.09 11.79 2.28
N LEU A 54 -34.17 12.56 2.86
CA LEU A 54 -32.87 12.02 3.29
C LEU A 54 -33.04 10.98 4.42
N LYS A 55 -33.90 11.24 5.39
CA LYS A 55 -34.19 10.31 6.49
C LYS A 55 -34.82 9.02 5.97
N GLU A 56 -35.95 9.13 5.25
CA GLU A 56 -36.68 7.97 4.71
C GLU A 56 -35.82 7.17 3.72
N GLY A 57 -35.04 7.86 2.85
CA GLY A 57 -34.14 7.23 1.92
C GLY A 57 -32.97 6.51 2.63
N ALA A 58 -32.40 7.10 3.67
CA ALA A 58 -31.35 6.47 4.45
C ALA A 58 -31.85 5.24 5.23
N GLU A 59 -32.99 5.36 5.90
CA GLU A 59 -33.63 4.25 6.62
C GLU A 59 -33.93 3.07 5.69
N GLY A 60 -34.52 3.35 4.51
CA GLY A 60 -34.81 2.32 3.51
C GLY A 60 -33.56 1.63 2.97
N GLN A 61 -32.54 2.39 2.60
CA GLN A 61 -31.29 1.84 2.07
C GLN A 61 -30.50 1.03 3.12
N VAL A 62 -30.45 1.51 4.36
CA VAL A 62 -29.77 0.78 5.45
C VAL A 62 -30.49 -0.53 5.74
N SER A 63 -31.85 -0.51 5.80
CA SER A 63 -32.64 -1.72 6.04
C SER A 63 -32.47 -2.75 4.91
N GLU A 64 -32.55 -2.31 3.65
CA GLU A 64 -32.35 -3.19 2.48
C GLU A 64 -30.92 -3.76 2.44
N SER A 65 -29.93 -2.95 2.72
CA SER A 65 -28.52 -3.38 2.79
C SER A 65 -28.33 -4.39 3.93
N GLY A 66 -28.95 -4.15 5.10
CA GLY A 66 -28.92 -5.06 6.24
C GLY A 66 -29.49 -6.43 5.90
N GLN A 67 -30.66 -6.49 5.26
CA GLN A 67 -31.28 -7.75 4.83
C GLN A 67 -30.40 -8.51 3.83
N ARG A 68 -29.78 -7.81 2.87
CA ARG A 68 -28.84 -8.44 1.92
C ARG A 68 -27.62 -9.03 2.62
N LEU A 69 -27.07 -8.34 3.62
CA LEU A 69 -25.95 -8.82 4.41
C LEU A 69 -26.33 -10.03 5.28
N GLU A 70 -27.53 -10.05 5.85
CA GLU A 70 -28.03 -11.20 6.61
C GLU A 70 -28.18 -12.45 5.74
N VAL A 71 -28.78 -12.31 4.56
CA VAL A 71 -28.89 -13.42 3.58
C VAL A 71 -27.51 -13.90 3.15
N ALA A 72 -26.59 -12.98 2.85
CA ALA A 72 -25.22 -13.34 2.48
C ALA A 72 -24.50 -14.06 3.63
N SER A 73 -24.61 -13.55 4.86
CA SER A 73 -23.99 -14.19 6.02
C SER A 73 -24.48 -15.61 6.22
N SER A 74 -25.78 -15.85 6.13
CA SER A 74 -26.38 -17.18 6.25
C SER A 74 -25.94 -18.12 5.14
N THR A 75 -25.83 -17.62 3.90
CA THR A 75 -25.38 -18.41 2.74
C THR A 75 -23.94 -18.86 2.88
N TYR A 76 -23.04 -18.00 3.38
CA TYR A 76 -21.61 -18.31 3.50
C TYR A 76 -21.22 -18.88 4.86
N TRP A 77 -22.13 -18.90 5.85
CA TRP A 77 -21.87 -19.43 7.18
C TRP A 77 -21.33 -20.87 7.20
N PRO A 78 -21.89 -21.84 6.42
CA PRO A 78 -21.38 -23.20 6.43
C PRO A 78 -19.89 -23.33 6.09
N VAL A 79 -19.38 -22.45 5.21
CA VAL A 79 -17.95 -22.37 4.87
C VAL A 79 -17.19 -21.62 5.95
N LEU A 80 -17.64 -20.42 6.31
CA LEU A 80 -16.90 -19.52 7.20
C LEU A 80 -16.78 -20.09 8.62
N ARG A 81 -17.77 -20.85 9.08
CA ARG A 81 -17.71 -21.58 10.36
C ARG A 81 -16.48 -22.49 10.48
N GLN A 82 -16.00 -23.05 9.35
CA GLN A 82 -14.83 -23.91 9.33
C GLN A 82 -13.52 -23.13 9.21
N LEU A 83 -13.59 -21.88 8.81
CA LEU A 83 -12.44 -21.04 8.51
C LEU A 83 -12.14 -20.01 9.60
N LEU A 84 -13.10 -19.76 10.51
CA LEU A 84 -12.93 -18.80 11.60
C LEU A 84 -12.28 -19.50 12.81
N ILE A 85 -11.12 -18.96 13.21
CA ILE A 85 -10.34 -19.40 14.36
C ILE A 85 -10.57 -18.39 15.47
N SER A 86 -10.98 -18.82 16.65
CA SER A 86 -11.20 -17.95 17.84
C SER A 86 -10.49 -18.45 19.10
N ASP A 87 -9.79 -19.55 19.01
CA ASP A 87 -9.04 -20.13 20.13
C ASP A 87 -7.53 -19.96 19.87
N PHE A 88 -6.91 -19.01 20.56
CA PHE A 88 -5.50 -18.68 20.46
C PHE A 88 -4.81 -18.94 21.79
N ASN A 89 -3.77 -19.77 21.77
CA ASN A 89 -3.08 -20.24 22.97
C ASN A 89 -1.78 -19.46 23.21
N SER A 90 -1.73 -18.70 24.32
CA SER A 90 -0.55 -17.90 24.70
C SER A 90 0.71 -18.73 24.91
N THR A 91 0.57 -19.97 25.37
CA THR A 91 1.72 -20.87 25.61
C THR A 91 2.33 -21.30 24.28
N ARG A 92 1.52 -21.73 23.30
CA ARG A 92 1.99 -22.06 21.94
C ARG A 92 2.59 -20.83 21.24
N ALA A 93 1.98 -19.68 21.39
CA ALA A 93 2.54 -18.42 20.87
C ALA A 93 3.90 -18.10 21.50
N THR A 94 4.06 -18.31 22.79
CA THR A 94 5.34 -18.14 23.50
C THR A 94 6.43 -19.11 23.00
N GLU A 95 6.08 -20.35 22.76
CA GLU A 95 6.99 -21.36 22.18
C GLU A 95 7.41 -20.94 20.75
N THR A 96 6.44 -20.50 19.95
CA THR A 96 6.69 -20.03 18.58
C THR A 96 7.58 -18.79 18.58
N ALA A 97 7.36 -17.84 19.50
CA ALA A 97 8.24 -16.69 19.66
C ALA A 97 9.69 -17.09 20.02
N LYS A 98 9.87 -18.04 20.94
CA LYS A 98 11.20 -18.60 21.26
C LYS A 98 11.86 -19.24 20.04
N GLN A 99 11.08 -20.00 19.27
CA GLN A 99 11.59 -20.70 18.09
C GLN A 99 11.98 -19.70 16.97
N LEU A 100 11.17 -18.67 16.78
CA LEU A 100 11.35 -17.70 15.71
C LEU A 100 12.42 -16.66 16.05
N PHE A 101 12.33 -16.08 17.24
CA PHE A 101 13.18 -14.95 17.68
C PHE A 101 14.35 -15.36 18.58
N GLY A 102 14.41 -16.62 19.00
CA GLY A 102 15.40 -17.09 19.99
C GLY A 102 15.13 -16.63 21.42
N ASN A 103 14.06 -15.85 21.68
CA ASN A 103 13.69 -15.29 22.97
C ASN A 103 12.17 -15.15 23.10
N THR A 104 11.67 -15.01 24.32
CA THR A 104 10.26 -14.65 24.59
C THR A 104 9.97 -13.16 24.48
N THR A 105 10.99 -12.31 24.43
CA THR A 105 10.86 -10.87 24.25
C THR A 105 11.32 -10.51 22.85
N ALA A 106 10.45 -9.85 22.09
CA ALA A 106 10.71 -9.35 20.76
C ALA A 106 10.60 -7.81 20.74
N ARG A 107 11.50 -7.15 20.00
CA ARG A 107 11.37 -5.71 19.69
C ARG A 107 10.50 -5.53 18.46
N PHE A 108 9.61 -4.55 18.52
CA PHE A 108 8.76 -4.20 17.40
C PHE A 108 9.00 -2.77 16.92
N ALA A 109 8.69 -2.53 15.66
CA ALA A 109 8.56 -1.22 15.04
C ALA A 109 7.25 -1.17 14.24
N ALA A 110 6.39 -0.23 14.55
CA ALA A 110 5.16 0.03 13.82
C ALA A 110 5.31 1.34 13.04
N VAL A 111 5.24 1.28 11.72
CA VAL A 111 5.58 2.39 10.83
C VAL A 111 4.32 2.88 10.12
N ASP A 112 4.13 4.20 10.15
CA ASP A 112 3.09 4.89 9.40
C ASP A 112 3.62 6.22 8.87
N GLY A 113 3.02 6.75 7.80
CA GLY A 113 3.46 7.95 7.12
C GLY A 113 2.39 9.03 7.05
N SER A 114 2.85 10.25 6.80
CA SER A 114 1.98 11.39 6.50
C SER A 114 2.58 12.25 5.40
N LEU A 115 1.74 13.00 4.72
CA LEU A 115 2.16 13.87 3.62
C LEU A 115 1.40 15.19 3.64
N ASN A 116 2.06 16.24 3.15
CA ASN A 116 1.47 17.57 2.95
C ASN A 116 1.93 18.16 1.62
N GLN A 117 1.04 18.87 0.99
CA GLN A 117 1.31 19.60 -0.23
C GLN A 117 0.85 21.04 -0.04
N SER A 118 1.73 21.97 -0.33
CA SER A 118 1.44 23.41 -0.24
C SER A 118 1.96 24.13 -1.49
N LEU A 119 1.17 25.08 -1.95
CA LEU A 119 1.58 25.98 -3.04
C LEU A 119 2.04 27.31 -2.45
N LEU A 120 3.26 27.69 -2.75
CA LEU A 120 3.89 28.94 -2.31
C LEU A 120 4.38 29.72 -3.52
N GLY A 121 3.64 30.74 -3.95
CA GLY A 121 4.12 31.68 -4.98
C GLY A 121 4.65 30.98 -6.25
N GLY A 122 3.98 29.94 -6.74
CA GLY A 122 4.41 29.16 -7.90
C GLY A 122 5.34 27.99 -7.61
N LEU A 123 5.76 27.82 -6.36
CA LEU A 123 6.45 26.62 -5.90
C LEU A 123 5.42 25.63 -5.31
N ALA A 124 5.42 24.40 -5.79
CA ALA A 124 4.80 23.29 -5.08
C ALA A 124 5.81 22.76 -4.06
N VAL A 125 5.46 22.78 -2.80
CA VAL A 125 6.28 22.21 -1.73
C VAL A 125 5.63 20.95 -1.24
N PHE A 126 6.31 19.82 -1.44
CA PHE A 126 5.91 18.52 -0.96
C PHE A 126 6.67 18.22 0.32
N TRP A 127 5.93 17.95 1.37
CA TRP A 127 6.47 17.33 2.56
C TRP A 127 5.89 15.93 2.68
N ALA A 128 6.73 14.96 2.93
CA ALA A 128 6.27 13.62 3.27
C ALA A 128 7.26 12.99 4.24
N GLY A 129 6.76 12.18 5.14
CA GLY A 129 7.58 11.51 6.11
C GLY A 129 6.90 10.28 6.69
N ALA A 130 7.68 9.46 7.37
CA ALA A 130 7.22 8.29 8.11
C ALA A 130 7.80 8.32 9.52
N TYR A 131 7.06 7.72 10.43
CA TYR A 131 7.46 7.57 11.82
C TYR A 131 7.27 6.14 12.31
N ALA A 132 8.14 5.68 13.21
CA ALA A 132 8.08 4.36 13.83
C ALA A 132 7.82 4.46 15.33
N ALA A 133 6.70 3.92 15.79
CA ALA A 133 6.50 3.62 17.20
C ALA A 133 7.22 2.32 17.55
N THR A 134 8.15 2.37 18.49
CA THR A 134 9.00 1.23 18.87
C THR A 134 8.77 0.79 20.31
N GLY A 135 9.05 -0.47 20.57
CA GLY A 135 8.90 -1.05 21.89
C GLY A 135 9.28 -2.52 21.92
N THR A 136 8.93 -3.16 23.03
CA THR A 136 9.11 -4.60 23.24
C THR A 136 7.81 -5.27 23.60
N ILE A 137 7.62 -6.48 23.11
CA ILE A 137 6.55 -7.38 23.52
C ILE A 137 7.16 -8.61 24.18
N THR A 138 6.72 -8.93 25.38
CA THR A 138 7.19 -10.11 26.13
C THR A 138 6.07 -11.12 26.23
N TYR A 139 6.21 -12.23 25.52
CA TYR A 139 5.27 -13.35 25.53
C TYR A 139 5.39 -14.16 26.83
N ARG A 140 4.26 -14.62 27.33
CA ARG A 140 4.18 -15.37 28.60
C ARG A 140 3.29 -16.59 28.43
N ASN A 141 3.66 -17.68 29.09
CA ASN A 141 2.82 -18.87 29.16
C ASN A 141 1.56 -18.54 29.97
N ASP A 142 0.42 -19.00 29.46
CA ASP A 142 -0.91 -18.91 30.10
C ASP A 142 -1.31 -17.49 30.55
N ALA A 143 -0.73 -16.45 29.93
CA ALA A 143 -1.04 -15.06 30.21
C ALA A 143 -0.88 -14.18 28.97
N GLU A 144 -1.56 -13.04 28.97
CA GLU A 144 -1.40 -12.05 27.90
C GLU A 144 0.04 -11.50 27.87
N PRO A 145 0.57 -11.21 26.68
CA PRO A 145 1.88 -10.58 26.54
C PRO A 145 1.93 -9.21 27.22
N ILE A 146 3.13 -8.82 27.64
CA ILE A 146 3.38 -7.47 28.16
C ILE A 146 3.96 -6.61 27.05
N LEU A 147 3.28 -5.52 26.74
CA LEU A 147 3.74 -4.49 25.82
C LEU A 147 4.44 -3.37 26.61
N LYS A 148 5.60 -2.94 26.12
CA LYS A 148 6.33 -1.77 26.66
C LYS A 148 6.81 -0.91 25.52
N TYR A 149 6.40 0.36 25.50
CA TYR A 149 6.90 1.35 24.54
C TYR A 149 8.25 1.90 24.98
N GLU A 150 9.08 2.25 24.02
CA GLU A 150 10.28 3.03 24.26
C GLU A 150 9.91 4.49 24.48
N THR A 151 10.13 5.01 25.69
CA THR A 151 9.75 6.39 26.05
C THR A 151 10.57 7.45 25.33
N ASN A 152 11.78 7.12 24.88
CA ASN A 152 12.70 8.04 24.21
C ASN A 152 12.55 8.06 22.67
N PHE A 153 11.46 7.54 22.14
CA PHE A 153 11.27 7.43 20.70
C PHE A 153 11.28 8.79 19.98
N LEU A 154 10.81 9.87 20.62
CA LEU A 154 10.86 11.23 20.08
C LEU A 154 12.28 11.79 20.01
N GLU A 155 13.15 11.40 20.93
CA GLU A 155 14.52 11.88 21.01
C GLU A 155 15.49 11.12 20.08
N LYS A 156 15.20 9.84 19.82
CA LYS A 156 16.07 8.96 19.01
C LYS A 156 15.92 9.12 17.49
N GLY A 157 15.07 10.00 17.01
CA GLY A 157 14.89 10.21 15.57
C GLY A 157 14.32 8.99 14.83
N ASN A 158 13.34 8.30 15.42
CA ASN A 158 12.65 7.16 14.80
C ASN A 158 11.75 7.57 13.63
N GLY A 159 12.11 8.62 12.92
CA GLY A 159 11.35 9.14 11.79
C GLY A 159 12.23 9.58 10.65
N LEU A 160 11.68 9.55 9.45
CA LEU A 160 12.27 10.06 8.22
C LEU A 160 11.31 11.05 7.59
N ALA A 161 11.82 12.21 7.18
CA ALA A 161 11.00 13.17 6.46
C ALA A 161 11.80 13.86 5.37
N SER A 162 11.12 14.23 4.30
CA SER A 162 11.68 14.99 3.19
C SER A 162 10.79 16.17 2.84
N CYS A 163 11.42 17.30 2.51
CA CYS A 163 10.73 18.47 2.02
C CYS A 163 11.29 18.83 0.66
N VAL A 164 10.44 18.80 -0.35
CA VAL A 164 10.83 18.94 -1.75
C VAL A 164 10.12 20.12 -2.39
N PRO A 165 10.77 21.28 -2.56
CA PRO A 165 10.23 22.39 -3.33
C PRO A 165 10.43 22.14 -4.83
N ILE A 166 9.35 22.22 -5.61
CA ILE A 166 9.39 22.10 -7.07
C ILE A 166 8.73 23.34 -7.67
N TYR A 167 9.42 23.97 -8.62
CA TYR A 167 8.81 25.01 -9.43
C TYR A 167 7.83 24.37 -10.41
N VAL A 168 6.55 24.68 -10.25
CA VAL A 168 5.51 24.24 -11.17
C VAL A 168 5.25 25.37 -12.17
N ASP A 169 5.62 25.16 -13.39
CA ASP A 169 5.30 26.07 -14.48
C ASP A 169 3.81 25.92 -14.84
N SER A 170 2.98 26.60 -14.10
CA SER A 170 1.54 26.65 -14.36
C SER A 170 1.14 27.80 -15.31
N ILE A 171 2.13 28.55 -15.82
CA ILE A 171 1.89 29.69 -16.71
C ILE A 171 2.49 29.35 -18.08
N PRO A 172 1.66 28.97 -19.07
CA PRO A 172 2.14 28.63 -20.43
C PRO A 172 2.92 29.76 -21.10
N ASP A 173 2.68 31.01 -20.68
CA ASP A 173 3.25 32.22 -21.29
C ASP A 173 4.64 32.60 -20.75
N VAL A 174 5.11 31.96 -19.69
CA VAL A 174 6.49 32.12 -19.24
C VAL A 174 7.35 31.04 -19.86
N GLU A 175 7.40 31.00 -21.16
CA GLU A 175 8.49 30.34 -21.88
C GLU A 175 9.79 31.08 -21.53
N LEU A 176 10.42 30.60 -20.48
CA LEU A 176 11.68 31.14 -20.03
C LEU A 176 12.74 30.85 -21.08
N GLN A 177 13.21 31.90 -21.69
CA GLN A 177 14.35 31.90 -22.61
C GLN A 177 15.68 31.55 -21.91
N SER A 178 15.66 31.18 -20.64
CA SER A 178 16.86 30.84 -19.89
C SER A 178 17.24 29.36 -20.06
N PRO A 179 18.46 29.06 -20.49
CA PRO A 179 18.93 27.69 -20.68
C PRO A 179 18.89 26.82 -19.40
N LEU A 180 19.09 27.40 -18.24
CA LEU A 180 19.09 26.69 -16.94
C LEU A 180 17.68 26.27 -16.50
N SER A 181 16.68 27.12 -16.74
CA SER A 181 15.30 26.79 -16.46
C SER A 181 14.73 25.80 -17.47
N TRP A 182 15.30 25.78 -18.66
CA TRP A 182 14.89 24.91 -19.74
C TRP A 182 15.30 23.45 -19.50
N ALA A 183 16.51 23.19 -19.03
CA ALA A 183 16.96 21.84 -18.70
C ALA A 183 16.16 21.24 -17.51
N GLY A 184 15.85 22.05 -16.49
CA GLY A 184 14.97 21.64 -15.40
C GLY A 184 13.54 21.37 -15.85
N ARG A 185 13.01 22.17 -16.78
CA ARG A 185 11.67 22.01 -17.35
C ARG A 185 11.50 20.71 -18.14
N GLN A 186 12.44 20.34 -18.98
CA GLN A 186 12.35 19.10 -19.76
C GLN A 186 12.30 17.85 -18.88
N ALA A 187 12.94 17.88 -17.74
CA ALA A 187 12.95 16.76 -16.82
C ALA A 187 11.67 16.68 -15.96
N ILE A 188 11.08 17.83 -15.61
CA ILE A 188 9.80 17.88 -14.89
C ILE A 188 8.61 17.72 -15.86
N SER A 189 8.74 18.24 -17.09
CA SER A 189 7.66 18.22 -18.09
C SER A 189 7.40 16.84 -18.71
N GLY A 190 8.21 15.85 -18.43
CA GLY A 190 7.93 14.46 -18.80
C GLY A 190 6.76 13.89 -17.98
N PRO A 191 7.01 12.90 -17.14
CA PRO A 191 5.94 12.23 -16.41
C PRO A 191 5.34 13.03 -15.24
N LEU A 192 5.95 14.14 -14.84
CA LEU A 192 5.39 15.01 -13.79
C LEU A 192 4.41 16.06 -14.33
N THR A 193 4.37 16.32 -15.62
CA THR A 193 3.46 17.29 -16.26
C THR A 193 2.23 16.67 -16.89
N ASP A 194 2.01 15.39 -16.74
CA ASP A 194 0.71 14.83 -17.01
C ASP A 194 -0.34 15.61 -16.21
N GLN A 195 -1.57 15.73 -16.71
CA GLN A 195 -2.63 16.56 -16.10
C GLN A 195 -2.83 16.34 -14.59
N SER A 196 -2.38 15.20 -14.09
CA SER A 196 -2.26 14.88 -12.66
C SER A 196 -1.26 15.77 -11.89
N THR A 197 -0.36 16.49 -12.55
CA THR A 197 0.63 17.35 -11.88
C THR A 197 -0.01 18.58 -11.24
N VAL A 198 -1.16 19.00 -11.68
CA VAL A 198 -1.90 20.07 -11.03
C VAL A 198 -2.44 19.62 -9.67
N ASP A 199 -2.73 18.34 -9.51
CA ASP A 199 -3.13 17.74 -8.23
C ASP A 199 -1.97 17.14 -7.44
N ASN A 200 -0.80 17.08 -7.97
CA ASN A 200 0.53 16.72 -7.41
C ASN A 200 0.57 15.79 -6.16
N SER A 201 -0.55 15.24 -5.75
CA SER A 201 -0.65 14.25 -4.67
C SER A 201 0.19 13.01 -4.97
N THR A 202 0.43 12.74 -6.23
CA THR A 202 1.20 11.57 -6.70
C THR A 202 2.66 11.62 -6.22
N ILE A 203 3.34 12.78 -6.29
CA ILE A 203 4.74 12.89 -5.87
C ILE A 203 4.86 12.72 -4.36
N SER A 204 4.03 13.43 -3.60
CA SER A 204 4.04 13.32 -2.14
C SER A 204 3.69 11.91 -1.67
N ASN A 205 2.74 11.23 -2.34
CA ASN A 205 2.41 9.84 -2.08
C ASN A 205 3.61 8.90 -2.31
N TRP A 206 4.35 9.10 -3.41
CA TRP A 206 5.56 8.30 -3.68
C TRP A 206 6.66 8.54 -2.66
N ILE A 207 6.89 9.80 -2.25
CA ILE A 207 7.89 10.13 -1.24
C ILE A 207 7.47 9.56 0.13
N MET A 208 6.18 9.64 0.49
CA MET A 208 5.66 9.03 1.72
C MET A 208 5.86 7.52 1.70
N LEU A 209 5.45 6.84 0.63
CA LEU A 209 5.64 5.40 0.49
C LEU A 209 7.13 5.01 0.58
N PHE A 210 8.00 5.78 -0.08
CA PHE A 210 9.43 5.55 0.01
C PHE A 210 9.94 5.73 1.44
N SER A 211 9.49 6.77 2.17
CA SER A 211 9.91 6.99 3.56
C SER A 211 9.44 5.86 4.49
N GLU A 212 8.20 5.37 4.34
CA GLU A 212 7.71 4.23 5.14
C GLU A 212 8.50 2.95 4.88
N LEU A 213 8.67 2.59 3.60
CA LEU A 213 9.41 1.38 3.24
C LEU A 213 10.89 1.46 3.60
N TYR A 214 11.51 2.63 3.41
CA TYR A 214 12.92 2.83 3.75
C TYR A 214 13.14 2.84 5.26
N LEU A 215 12.24 3.45 6.03
CA LEU A 215 12.29 3.40 7.49
C LEU A 215 12.13 1.96 8.00
N ALA A 216 11.14 1.22 7.50
CA ALA A 216 10.96 -0.19 7.83
C ALA A 216 12.21 -1.03 7.48
N TYR A 217 12.82 -0.76 6.31
CA TYR A 217 14.06 -1.40 5.90
C TYR A 217 15.23 -1.08 6.85
N THR A 218 15.36 0.17 7.31
CA THR A 218 16.41 0.53 8.29
C THR A 218 16.24 -0.22 9.61
N PHE A 219 14.99 -0.38 10.09
CA PHE A 219 14.71 -1.22 11.27
C PHE A 219 14.99 -2.70 11.00
N ALA A 220 14.67 -3.19 9.83
CA ALA A 220 15.00 -4.57 9.44
C ALA A 220 16.51 -4.81 9.36
N CYS A 221 17.30 -3.82 8.96
CA CYS A 221 18.76 -3.88 8.93
C CYS A 221 19.38 -3.79 10.33
N GLY A 222 18.73 -3.12 11.27
CA GLY A 222 19.14 -3.11 12.69
C GLY A 222 19.03 -4.50 13.30
N ASN A 223 19.99 -4.87 14.17
CA ASN A 223 20.05 -6.22 14.72
C ASN A 223 19.01 -6.50 15.83
N GLU A 224 18.12 -5.56 16.10
CA GLU A 224 17.31 -5.60 17.31
C GLU A 224 15.80 -5.74 17.05
N CYS A 225 15.32 -5.51 15.83
CA CYS A 225 13.90 -5.57 15.51
C CYS A 225 13.49 -6.95 14.99
N GLN A 226 12.49 -7.58 15.61
CA GLN A 226 11.95 -8.89 15.25
C GLN A 226 10.54 -8.82 14.66
N VAL A 227 9.78 -7.74 14.92
CA VAL A 227 8.42 -7.55 14.42
C VAL A 227 8.31 -6.18 13.79
N ILE A 228 7.89 -6.12 12.53
CA ILE A 228 7.64 -4.87 11.81
C ILE A 228 6.19 -4.85 11.34
N LEU A 229 5.47 -3.78 11.72
CA LEU A 229 4.10 -3.54 11.29
C LEU A 229 4.07 -2.31 10.38
N LEU A 230 3.29 -2.41 9.28
CA LEU A 230 3.05 -1.31 8.34
C LEU A 230 1.55 -1.04 8.23
N ASP A 231 1.11 0.23 8.27
CA ASP A 231 -0.31 0.61 8.08
C ASP A 231 -0.66 0.58 6.58
N ARG A 232 -0.44 -0.60 5.96
CA ARG A 232 -0.77 -0.87 4.55
C ARG A 232 -0.75 -2.35 4.23
N SER A 233 -1.41 -2.72 3.12
CA SER A 233 -1.26 -4.07 2.57
C SER A 233 0.11 -4.22 1.90
N LEU A 234 0.87 -5.23 2.29
CA LEU A 234 2.17 -5.57 1.69
C LEU A 234 1.99 -6.09 0.26
N SER A 235 1.10 -7.04 0.09
CA SER A 235 0.80 -7.67 -1.20
C SER A 235 0.17 -6.69 -2.19
N GLY A 236 -0.75 -5.84 -1.70
CA GLY A 236 -1.37 -4.78 -2.49
C GLY A 236 -0.34 -3.75 -2.96
N THR A 237 0.54 -3.30 -2.06
CA THR A 237 1.63 -2.37 -2.38
C THR A 237 2.58 -2.96 -3.41
N GLN A 238 3.07 -4.18 -3.22
CA GLN A 238 3.97 -4.80 -4.18
C GLN A 238 3.32 -5.01 -5.55
N SER A 239 2.07 -5.46 -5.58
CA SER A 239 1.32 -5.65 -6.84
C SER A 239 1.15 -4.34 -7.60
N SER A 240 0.81 -3.24 -6.91
CA SER A 240 0.69 -1.91 -7.50
C SER A 240 2.03 -1.44 -8.07
N LEU A 241 3.12 -1.53 -7.29
CA LEU A 241 4.47 -1.16 -7.72
C LEU A 241 4.93 -1.95 -8.94
N LEU A 242 4.63 -3.25 -9.00
CA LEU A 242 4.91 -4.07 -10.16
C LEU A 242 4.09 -3.65 -11.39
N GLN A 243 2.86 -3.18 -11.21
CA GLN A 243 2.04 -2.66 -12.28
C GLN A 243 2.56 -1.32 -12.78
N ASP A 244 2.84 -0.37 -11.90
CA ASP A 244 3.29 0.98 -12.22
C ASP A 244 4.63 0.97 -12.97
N THR A 245 5.52 0.05 -12.61
CA THR A 245 6.81 -0.15 -13.29
C THR A 245 6.74 -1.07 -14.52
N SER A 246 5.56 -1.50 -14.98
CA SER A 246 5.41 -2.52 -16.05
C SER A 246 5.71 -2.02 -17.46
N ARG A 247 5.58 -0.72 -17.72
CA ARG A 247 5.69 -0.12 -19.06
C ARG A 247 7.14 0.03 -19.51
N ARG A 248 7.75 -1.06 -19.91
CA ARG A 248 9.17 -1.09 -20.32
C ARG A 248 9.54 -0.10 -21.43
N ALA A 249 8.63 0.18 -22.35
CA ALA A 249 8.88 1.14 -23.43
C ALA A 249 9.18 2.57 -22.91
N LEU A 250 8.76 2.88 -21.69
CA LEU A 250 9.00 4.19 -21.06
C LEU A 250 10.34 4.26 -20.34
N TRP A 251 10.94 3.13 -19.94
CA TRP A 251 12.12 3.13 -19.06
C TRP A 251 13.27 3.95 -19.61
N LYS A 252 13.65 3.75 -20.87
CA LYS A 252 14.76 4.51 -21.49
C LYS A 252 14.49 6.01 -21.56
N ARG A 253 13.24 6.37 -21.77
CA ARG A 253 12.84 7.75 -21.96
C ARG A 253 12.65 8.48 -20.64
N GLU A 254 12.08 7.81 -19.65
CA GLU A 254 11.53 8.43 -18.46
C GLU A 254 12.35 8.14 -17.19
N CYS A 255 13.11 7.03 -17.11
CA CYS A 255 13.95 6.78 -15.95
C CYS A 255 15.25 7.58 -16.00
N ALA A 256 15.33 8.59 -15.15
CA ALA A 256 16.54 9.38 -14.98
C ALA A 256 17.68 8.56 -14.34
N THR A 257 17.36 7.58 -13.51
CA THR A 257 18.32 6.67 -12.86
C THR A 257 19.13 5.83 -13.85
N LEU A 258 18.59 5.55 -15.04
CA LEU A 258 19.33 4.85 -16.11
C LEU A 258 20.49 5.66 -16.72
N THR A 259 20.48 6.97 -16.51
CA THR A 259 21.47 7.89 -17.10
C THR A 259 22.54 8.33 -16.10
N MET A 260 22.44 7.91 -14.82
CA MET A 260 23.44 8.21 -13.80
C MET A 260 24.71 7.39 -14.03
N LYS A 261 25.66 7.97 -14.73
CA LYS A 261 26.97 7.33 -14.96
C LYS A 261 28.03 7.69 -13.92
N SER A 262 27.78 8.70 -13.11
CA SER A 262 28.67 9.11 -12.04
C SER A 262 28.56 8.17 -10.83
N ASP A 263 29.65 7.85 -10.21
CA ASP A 263 29.78 7.14 -8.93
C ASP A 263 29.44 5.63 -8.93
N GLY A 264 29.39 4.99 -10.10
CA GLY A 264 29.10 3.55 -10.19
C GLY A 264 27.64 3.17 -9.87
N LEU A 265 26.73 4.16 -9.83
CA LEU A 265 25.32 3.99 -9.55
C LEU A 265 24.46 3.81 -10.82
N GLY A 266 25.06 3.89 -12.01
CA GLY A 266 24.35 3.74 -13.26
C GLY A 266 23.73 2.35 -13.40
N LEU A 267 22.39 2.28 -13.48
CA LEU A 267 21.63 1.08 -13.81
C LEU A 267 21.35 1.03 -15.30
N ASP A 268 21.35 -0.16 -15.88
CA ASP A 268 20.80 -0.37 -17.22
C ASP A 268 19.38 -0.94 -17.16
N GLU A 269 18.71 -1.05 -18.32
CA GLU A 269 17.37 -1.62 -18.39
C GLU A 269 17.28 -3.06 -17.88
N GLN A 270 18.37 -3.81 -17.97
CA GLN A 270 18.39 -5.19 -17.51
C GLN A 270 18.53 -5.24 -15.99
N ASP A 271 19.28 -4.32 -15.38
CA ASP A 271 19.34 -4.17 -13.92
C ASP A 271 17.95 -3.87 -13.35
N LEU A 272 17.24 -2.89 -13.95
CA LEU A 272 15.86 -2.57 -13.55
C LEU A 272 14.94 -3.77 -13.71
N ALA A 273 15.04 -4.42 -14.83
CA ALA A 273 14.21 -5.56 -15.15
C ALA A 273 14.44 -6.73 -14.19
N PHE A 274 15.70 -7.05 -13.90
CA PHE A 274 16.05 -8.12 -12.97
C PHE A 274 15.62 -7.78 -11.54
N SER A 275 16.01 -6.63 -11.04
CA SER A 275 15.74 -6.19 -9.66
C SER A 275 14.25 -6.03 -9.37
N ARG A 276 13.44 -5.79 -10.39
CA ARG A 276 11.99 -5.73 -10.29
C ARG A 276 11.36 -7.04 -9.82
N TYR A 277 11.95 -8.19 -10.15
CA TYR A 277 11.43 -9.51 -9.80
C TYR A 277 12.27 -10.24 -8.77
N ARG A 278 13.35 -9.64 -8.33
CA ARG A 278 14.18 -10.29 -7.32
C ARG A 278 13.49 -10.21 -5.96
N THR A 279 12.98 -11.35 -5.57
CA THR A 279 12.57 -11.65 -4.21
C THR A 279 13.38 -12.87 -3.78
N PRO A 280 14.49 -12.69 -3.08
CA PRO A 280 15.34 -13.79 -2.68
C PRO A 280 14.57 -14.83 -1.87
N ASN A 281 14.88 -16.09 -2.12
CA ASN A 281 14.26 -17.24 -1.46
C ASN A 281 12.73 -17.40 -1.74
N VAL A 282 12.23 -16.85 -2.82
CA VAL A 282 10.92 -17.20 -3.35
C VAL A 282 11.07 -18.39 -4.26
N ASP A 283 10.40 -19.49 -3.94
CA ASP A 283 10.44 -20.71 -4.74
C ASP A 283 9.53 -20.67 -5.96
N GLY A 284 8.66 -19.67 -6.07
CA GLY A 284 7.75 -19.50 -7.18
C GLY A 284 8.47 -19.12 -8.47
N LEU A 285 8.17 -19.84 -9.55
CA LEU A 285 8.59 -19.46 -10.89
C LEU A 285 7.75 -18.27 -11.35
N LEU A 286 8.42 -17.25 -11.87
CA LEU A 286 7.73 -16.18 -12.57
C LEU A 286 7.06 -16.73 -13.82
N PRO A 287 5.86 -16.22 -14.18
CA PRO A 287 5.18 -16.71 -15.36
C PRO A 287 6.01 -16.44 -16.62
N PRO A 288 6.18 -17.42 -17.50
CA PRO A 288 7.03 -17.31 -18.67
C PRO A 288 6.44 -16.46 -19.80
N ARG A 289 5.50 -15.54 -19.52
CA ARG A 289 4.68 -14.87 -20.52
C ARG A 289 4.92 -13.37 -20.62
N GLY A 290 4.84 -12.88 -21.84
CA GLY A 290 4.98 -11.45 -22.13
C GLY A 290 6.38 -10.94 -21.85
N ASP A 291 6.47 -9.77 -21.27
CA ASP A 291 7.75 -9.12 -20.95
C ASP A 291 8.53 -9.82 -19.84
N TYR A 292 7.90 -10.75 -19.15
CA TYR A 292 8.49 -11.49 -18.03
C TYR A 292 9.38 -12.65 -18.46
N LEU A 293 9.29 -13.10 -19.72
CA LEU A 293 10.02 -14.27 -20.18
C LEU A 293 11.54 -14.15 -19.97
N ARG A 294 12.09 -12.96 -20.20
CA ARG A 294 13.54 -12.69 -20.02
C ARG A 294 13.98 -12.87 -18.57
N HIS A 295 13.15 -12.43 -17.64
CA HIS A 295 13.43 -12.53 -16.21
C HIS A 295 13.24 -13.95 -15.71
N SER A 296 12.22 -14.65 -16.22
CA SER A 296 11.97 -16.05 -15.89
C SER A 296 13.18 -16.92 -16.24
N VAL A 297 13.85 -16.64 -17.36
CA VAL A 297 15.10 -17.33 -17.71
C VAL A 297 16.19 -17.06 -16.69
N MET A 298 16.37 -15.81 -16.27
CA MET A 298 17.40 -15.46 -15.28
C MET A 298 17.17 -16.21 -13.97
N PHE A 299 15.94 -16.19 -13.45
CA PHE A 299 15.58 -16.91 -12.24
C PHE A 299 15.74 -18.42 -12.37
N LEU A 300 15.33 -18.98 -13.51
CA LEU A 300 15.49 -20.40 -13.77
C LEU A 300 16.95 -20.84 -13.73
N LEU A 301 17.84 -20.09 -14.41
CA LEU A 301 19.25 -20.40 -14.45
C LEU A 301 19.93 -20.17 -13.09
N GLU A 302 19.52 -19.14 -12.35
CA GLU A 302 19.98 -18.88 -10.98
C GLU A 302 19.61 -20.06 -10.06
N LYS A 303 18.34 -20.48 -10.09
CA LYS A 303 17.84 -21.60 -9.27
C LYS A 303 18.50 -22.94 -9.63
N THR A 304 18.71 -23.18 -10.92
CA THR A 304 19.28 -24.45 -11.39
C THR A 304 20.78 -24.51 -11.12
N ASN A 305 21.45 -23.37 -11.09
CA ASN A 305 22.90 -23.24 -10.92
C ASN A 305 23.72 -24.17 -11.83
N SER A 306 23.18 -24.48 -13.02
CA SER A 306 23.80 -25.33 -14.02
C SER A 306 23.44 -24.85 -15.43
N PRO A 307 24.31 -25.01 -16.43
CA PRO A 307 24.03 -24.66 -17.81
C PRO A 307 22.88 -25.48 -18.38
N LEU A 308 21.90 -24.84 -19.01
CA LEU A 308 20.74 -25.46 -19.64
C LEU A 308 20.72 -25.23 -21.14
N THR A 309 20.23 -26.19 -21.89
CA THR A 309 19.96 -26.07 -23.32
C THR A 309 18.71 -25.21 -23.55
N MET A 310 18.51 -24.76 -24.79
CA MET A 310 17.32 -24.01 -25.16
C MET A 310 16.03 -24.82 -24.91
N ASP A 311 16.05 -26.11 -25.21
CA ASP A 311 14.89 -26.99 -25.06
C ASP A 311 14.57 -27.23 -23.57
N GLU A 312 15.61 -27.39 -22.73
CA GLU A 312 15.41 -27.47 -21.28
C GLU A 312 14.87 -26.18 -20.69
N ILE A 313 15.33 -25.02 -21.15
CA ILE A 313 14.83 -23.71 -20.72
C ILE A 313 13.36 -23.53 -21.14
N SER A 314 13.04 -23.80 -22.42
CA SER A 314 11.67 -23.65 -22.92
C SER A 314 10.71 -24.62 -22.25
N GLY A 315 11.12 -25.88 -22.03
CA GLY A 315 10.32 -26.89 -21.35
C GLY A 315 10.05 -26.53 -19.89
N ARG A 316 11.06 -26.11 -19.12
CA ARG A 316 10.91 -25.74 -17.71
C ARG A 316 10.12 -24.44 -17.51
N LEU A 317 10.14 -23.54 -18.48
CA LEU A 317 9.35 -22.30 -18.48
C LEU A 317 7.99 -22.48 -19.17
N TYR A 318 7.63 -23.69 -19.57
CA TYR A 318 6.38 -24.00 -20.26
C TYR A 318 6.14 -23.13 -21.49
N VAL A 319 7.20 -22.85 -22.28
CA VAL A 319 7.13 -22.07 -23.51
C VAL A 319 7.00 -23.04 -24.68
N SER A 320 5.80 -23.20 -25.20
CA SER A 320 5.49 -24.15 -26.30
C SER A 320 5.21 -23.46 -27.65
N GLU A 321 4.85 -22.16 -27.65
CA GLU A 321 4.56 -21.41 -28.86
C GLU A 321 5.84 -21.14 -29.66
N THR A 322 5.87 -21.51 -30.92
CA THR A 322 7.03 -21.39 -31.82
C THR A 322 7.58 -19.95 -31.85
N ASP A 323 6.70 -18.96 -31.96
CA ASP A 323 7.10 -17.55 -31.99
C ASP A 323 7.77 -17.09 -30.70
N ARG A 324 7.36 -17.66 -29.57
CA ARG A 324 7.95 -17.33 -28.26
C ARG A 324 9.28 -18.03 -28.06
N ILE A 325 9.40 -19.27 -28.51
CA ILE A 325 10.67 -19.99 -28.50
C ILE A 325 11.68 -19.23 -29.34
N GLU A 326 11.29 -18.77 -30.51
CA GLU A 326 12.17 -18.01 -31.41
C GLU A 326 12.56 -16.63 -30.80
N LYS A 327 11.62 -15.93 -30.14
CA LYS A 327 11.92 -14.70 -29.40
C LYS A 327 12.88 -14.95 -28.25
N LEU A 328 12.69 -16.04 -27.52
CA LEU A 328 13.56 -16.45 -26.43
C LEU A 328 14.97 -16.78 -26.95
N ARG A 329 15.07 -17.54 -28.03
CA ARG A 329 16.34 -17.87 -28.70
C ARG A 329 17.09 -16.60 -29.13
N ARG A 330 16.43 -15.69 -29.84
CA ARG A 330 17.05 -14.42 -30.26
C ARG A 330 17.52 -13.60 -29.06
N TYR A 331 16.74 -13.56 -28.00
CA TYR A 331 17.12 -12.85 -26.79
C TYR A 331 18.37 -13.47 -26.14
N LEU A 332 18.38 -14.77 -25.89
CA LEU A 332 19.50 -15.46 -25.26
C LEU A 332 20.78 -15.37 -26.10
N THR A 333 20.68 -15.62 -27.40
CA THR A 333 21.83 -15.51 -28.32
C THR A 333 22.38 -14.09 -28.33
N LYS A 334 21.51 -13.08 -28.36
CA LYS A 334 21.95 -11.68 -28.33
C LYS A 334 22.61 -11.34 -26.99
N ALA A 335 22.00 -11.71 -25.89
CA ALA A 335 22.50 -11.42 -24.54
C ALA A 335 23.83 -12.14 -24.26
N ALA A 336 23.97 -13.37 -24.70
CA ALA A 336 25.23 -14.13 -24.59
C ALA A 336 26.35 -13.48 -25.44
N ARG A 337 26.02 -13.04 -26.68
CA ARG A 337 26.99 -12.34 -27.53
C ARG A 337 27.44 -11.01 -26.93
N GLU A 338 26.53 -10.29 -26.28
CA GLU A 338 26.83 -9.02 -25.61
C GLU A 338 27.47 -9.23 -24.24
N SER A 339 27.64 -10.48 -23.80
CA SER A 339 28.25 -10.87 -22.50
C SER A 339 27.65 -10.10 -21.28
N LYS A 340 26.34 -9.83 -21.34
CA LYS A 340 25.69 -9.03 -20.27
C LYS A 340 25.31 -9.87 -19.05
N TYR A 341 24.51 -10.92 -19.25
CA TYR A 341 24.00 -11.75 -18.15
C TYR A 341 24.15 -13.22 -18.40
N PHE A 342 24.32 -13.62 -19.65
CA PHE A 342 24.39 -15.01 -20.08
C PHE A 342 25.70 -15.29 -20.78
N ALA A 343 26.22 -16.48 -20.56
CA ALA A 343 27.26 -17.10 -21.39
C ALA A 343 26.62 -18.28 -22.16
N GLU A 344 27.09 -18.49 -23.38
CA GLU A 344 26.75 -19.65 -24.18
C GLU A 344 28.02 -20.50 -24.40
N SER A 345 27.92 -21.78 -24.06
CA SER A 345 28.98 -22.75 -24.29
C SER A 345 28.38 -24.07 -24.71
N ASN A 346 28.78 -24.58 -25.88
CA ASN A 346 28.31 -25.85 -26.43
C ASN A 346 26.78 -25.96 -26.52
N GLY A 347 26.10 -24.87 -26.91
CA GLY A 347 24.64 -24.80 -27.03
C GLY A 347 23.89 -24.78 -25.68
N LYS A 348 24.60 -24.59 -24.58
CA LYS A 348 24.03 -24.42 -23.24
C LYS A 348 24.24 -23.00 -22.77
N TYR A 349 23.22 -22.46 -22.12
CA TYR A 349 23.21 -21.14 -21.51
C TYR A 349 23.42 -21.24 -20.02
N SER A 350 24.25 -20.36 -19.49
CA SER A 350 24.48 -20.18 -18.05
C SER A 350 24.43 -18.71 -17.69
N LEU A 351 24.21 -18.42 -16.41
CA LEU A 351 24.37 -17.05 -15.91
C LEU A 351 25.84 -16.71 -15.76
N LEU A 352 26.18 -15.48 -16.10
CA LEU A 352 27.47 -14.91 -15.73
C LEU A 352 27.52 -14.66 -14.21
N PRO A 353 28.70 -14.82 -13.56
CA PRO A 353 28.83 -14.66 -12.11
C PRO A 353 28.49 -13.23 -11.60
N ASN A 354 28.18 -12.31 -12.50
CA ASN A 354 27.98 -10.89 -12.20
C ASN A 354 26.52 -10.51 -11.84
N LEU A 355 25.61 -11.46 -11.72
CA LEU A 355 24.20 -11.18 -11.40
C LEU A 355 23.99 -10.57 -10.03
N ASP A 356 24.75 -11.03 -9.03
CA ASP A 356 24.73 -10.43 -7.71
C ASP A 356 25.16 -8.95 -7.76
N THR A 357 25.97 -8.56 -8.73
CA THR A 357 26.39 -7.18 -8.90
C THR A 357 25.23 -6.26 -9.33
N ALA A 358 24.26 -6.75 -10.14
CA ALA A 358 23.10 -5.97 -10.56
C ALA A 358 22.22 -5.62 -9.35
N TRP A 359 21.90 -6.60 -8.52
CA TRP A 359 21.14 -6.38 -7.30
C TRP A 359 21.88 -5.51 -6.29
N GLN A 360 23.18 -5.72 -6.13
CA GLN A 360 24.01 -4.88 -5.26
C GLN A 360 24.08 -3.42 -5.76
N ARG A 361 24.17 -3.18 -7.08
CA ARG A 361 24.07 -1.82 -7.64
C ARG A 361 22.72 -1.19 -7.35
N THR A 362 21.64 -1.95 -7.50
CA THR A 362 20.30 -1.48 -7.19
C THR A 362 20.15 -1.10 -5.71
N LYS A 363 20.65 -1.95 -4.79
CA LYS A 363 20.66 -1.64 -3.36
C LYS A 363 21.46 -0.36 -3.06
N LYS A 364 22.64 -0.22 -3.62
CA LYS A 364 23.45 1.01 -3.45
C LYS A 364 22.73 2.26 -3.98
N MET A 365 22.02 2.13 -5.09
CA MET A 365 21.21 3.22 -5.62
C MET A 365 20.09 3.61 -4.64
N VAL A 366 19.36 2.63 -4.11
CA VAL A 366 18.29 2.89 -3.12
C VAL A 366 18.87 3.56 -1.86
N ASP A 367 19.99 3.05 -1.34
CA ASP A 367 20.64 3.63 -0.16
C ASP A 367 21.14 5.07 -0.44
N HIS A 368 21.68 5.32 -1.62
CA HIS A 368 22.09 6.67 -2.05
C HIS A 368 20.89 7.63 -2.03
N PHE A 369 19.74 7.23 -2.62
CA PHE A 369 18.56 8.06 -2.61
C PHE A 369 17.94 8.16 -1.23
N GLY A 370 17.94 7.10 -0.43
CA GLY A 370 17.51 7.16 0.98
C GLY A 370 18.28 8.22 1.77
N GLN A 371 19.62 8.22 1.64
CA GLN A 371 20.44 9.26 2.26
C GLN A 371 20.14 10.64 1.70
N ARG A 372 19.94 10.77 0.39
CA ARG A 372 19.66 12.04 -0.25
C ARG A 372 18.30 12.63 0.13
N PHE A 373 17.27 11.79 0.25
CA PHE A 373 15.93 12.23 0.63
C PHE A 373 15.82 12.59 2.12
N PHE A 374 16.52 11.85 2.98
CA PHE A 374 16.28 11.90 4.42
C PHE A 374 17.45 12.46 5.24
N SER A 375 18.54 12.87 4.60
CA SER A 375 19.63 13.55 5.31
C SER A 375 19.38 15.07 5.36
N SER A 376 20.05 15.71 6.32
CA SER A 376 20.01 17.17 6.48
C SER A 376 20.82 17.95 5.43
N ASN A 377 21.44 17.28 4.45
CA ASN A 377 22.27 17.92 3.44
C ASN A 377 21.42 18.74 2.46
N ALA A 378 21.81 20.00 2.29
CA ALA A 378 21.12 20.96 1.44
C ALA A 378 21.15 20.51 -0.05
N GLY A 379 20.00 20.42 -0.63
CA GLY A 379 19.80 20.15 -2.05
C GLY A 379 18.41 19.54 -2.30
N ASN A 380 17.85 19.79 -3.48
CA ASN A 380 16.58 19.16 -3.83
C ASN A 380 16.80 17.67 -4.09
N PRO A 381 16.19 16.76 -3.32
CA PRO A 381 16.44 15.32 -3.45
C PRO A 381 15.98 14.74 -4.79
N LEU A 382 15.02 15.39 -5.47
CA LEU A 382 14.57 14.97 -6.80
C LEU A 382 15.49 15.43 -7.93
N GLN A 383 16.42 16.36 -7.69
CA GLN A 383 17.31 16.86 -8.72
C GLN A 383 18.61 16.04 -8.73
N ILE A 384 18.91 15.40 -9.82
CA ILE A 384 20.14 14.64 -10.04
C ILE A 384 20.98 15.27 -11.13
N THR A 385 22.28 14.99 -11.14
CA THR A 385 23.18 15.40 -12.20
C THR A 385 23.64 14.17 -12.98
N ASN A 386 23.51 14.19 -14.29
CA ASN A 386 24.02 13.17 -15.18
C ASN A 386 25.06 13.74 -16.15
N ALA A 387 25.53 12.93 -17.10
CA ALA A 387 26.51 13.36 -18.10
C ALA A 387 26.00 14.49 -19.03
N GLU A 388 24.67 14.68 -19.12
CA GLU A 388 24.00 15.68 -19.97
C GLU A 388 23.63 16.94 -19.19
N GLY A 389 23.85 16.96 -17.87
CA GLY A 389 23.51 18.08 -16.99
C GLY A 389 22.51 17.72 -15.88
N PRO A 390 21.91 18.72 -15.22
CA PRO A 390 20.93 18.48 -14.16
C PRO A 390 19.65 17.88 -14.74
N ARG A 391 19.15 16.84 -14.10
CA ARG A 391 17.88 16.16 -14.40
C ARG A 391 17.05 16.01 -13.13
N TRP A 392 15.77 15.72 -13.32
CA TRP A 392 14.84 15.44 -12.24
C TRP A 392 14.46 13.97 -12.23
N LEU A 393 14.32 13.39 -11.04
CA LEU A 393 13.66 12.11 -10.88
C LEU A 393 12.21 12.20 -11.34
N THR A 394 11.75 11.18 -12.01
CA THR A 394 10.39 11.07 -12.49
C THR A 394 9.53 10.28 -11.50
N THR A 395 8.21 10.27 -11.69
CA THR A 395 7.32 9.40 -10.93
C THR A 395 7.65 7.93 -11.15
N LEU A 396 8.13 7.57 -12.33
CA LEU A 396 8.59 6.21 -12.64
C LEU A 396 9.87 5.85 -11.86
N ASP A 397 10.81 6.77 -11.72
CA ASP A 397 11.98 6.58 -10.85
C ASP A 397 11.56 6.36 -9.40
N LEU A 398 10.63 7.16 -8.89
CA LEU A 398 10.10 7.02 -7.52
C LEU A 398 9.39 5.68 -7.33
N ALA A 399 8.60 5.23 -8.31
CA ALA A 399 7.97 3.92 -8.30
C ALA A 399 9.00 2.78 -8.24
N PHE A 400 10.10 2.89 -9.00
CA PHE A 400 11.21 1.94 -8.92
C PHE A 400 11.92 1.96 -7.57
N LEU A 401 12.18 3.15 -7.01
CA LEU A 401 12.77 3.27 -5.67
C LEU A 401 11.91 2.58 -4.61
N CYS A 402 10.60 2.81 -4.63
CA CYS A 402 9.67 2.14 -3.73
C CYS A 402 9.67 0.62 -3.92
N LEU A 403 9.62 0.14 -5.18
CA LEU A 403 9.62 -1.29 -5.48
C LEU A 403 10.91 -1.97 -5.00
N PHE A 404 12.06 -1.36 -5.27
CA PHE A 404 13.34 -1.93 -4.86
C PHE A 404 13.52 -1.90 -3.34
N THR A 405 13.06 -0.84 -2.68
CA THR A 405 13.04 -0.77 -1.21
C THR A 405 12.15 -1.86 -0.61
N MET A 406 10.97 -2.09 -1.19
CA MET A 406 10.09 -3.18 -0.78
C MET A 406 10.77 -4.55 -0.95
N ASN A 407 11.45 -4.78 -2.07
CA ASN A 407 12.19 -6.01 -2.31
C ASN A 407 13.38 -6.18 -1.33
N MET A 408 14.08 -5.08 -1.00
CA MET A 408 15.15 -5.08 0.01
C MET A 408 14.62 -5.39 1.41
N LEU A 409 13.48 -4.82 1.77
CA LEU A 409 12.79 -5.10 3.03
C LEU A 409 12.39 -6.57 3.13
N ILE A 410 11.78 -7.12 2.09
CA ILE A 410 11.40 -8.55 2.02
C ILE A 410 12.63 -9.45 2.14
N GLU A 411 13.70 -9.16 1.38
CA GLU A 411 14.96 -9.91 1.44
C GLU A 411 15.51 -9.93 2.87
N THR A 412 15.59 -8.77 3.49
CA THR A 412 16.16 -8.61 4.83
C THR A 412 15.31 -9.32 5.89
N CYS A 413 13.97 -9.15 5.82
CA CYS A 413 13.07 -9.81 6.76
C CYS A 413 13.12 -11.34 6.64
N ARG A 414 13.25 -11.89 5.43
CA ARG A 414 13.43 -13.33 5.24
C ARG A 414 14.75 -13.85 5.80
N LEU A 415 15.85 -13.18 5.48
CA LEU A 415 17.19 -13.58 5.95
C LEU A 415 17.31 -13.53 7.47
N ARG A 416 16.66 -12.57 8.10
CA ARG A 416 16.72 -12.33 9.55
C ARG A 416 15.56 -12.93 10.33
N ARG A 417 14.62 -13.60 9.67
CA ARG A 417 13.39 -14.16 10.26
C ARG A 417 12.58 -13.11 10.99
N ILE A 418 12.48 -11.90 10.43
CA ILE A 418 11.66 -10.82 10.96
C ILE A 418 10.21 -11.04 10.53
N LEU A 419 9.29 -10.93 11.46
CA LEU A 419 7.86 -11.00 11.20
C LEU A 419 7.41 -9.64 10.61
N LEU A 420 7.22 -9.59 9.30
CA LEU A 420 6.74 -8.41 8.57
C LEU A 420 5.25 -8.55 8.35
N ILE A 421 4.47 -7.61 8.87
CA ILE A 421 3.00 -7.64 8.88
C ILE A 421 2.48 -6.33 8.31
N GLY A 422 1.58 -6.42 7.33
CA GLY A 422 0.74 -5.33 6.86
C GLY A 422 -0.62 -5.37 7.54
N VAL A 423 -1.09 -4.23 8.01
CA VAL A 423 -2.40 -4.06 8.66
C VAL A 423 -3.19 -3.02 7.91
N THR A 424 -4.36 -3.38 7.39
CA THR A 424 -5.19 -2.47 6.60
C THR A 424 -6.59 -2.35 7.20
N LYS A 425 -7.00 -1.13 7.54
CA LYS A 425 -8.29 -0.84 8.17
C LYS A 425 -9.46 -0.90 7.19
N ASP A 426 -9.33 -0.24 6.06
CA ASP A 426 -10.39 -0.03 5.07
C ASP A 426 -10.06 -0.71 3.75
N THR A 427 -10.04 -2.06 3.78
CA THR A 427 -9.78 -2.85 2.60
C THR A 427 -11.00 -2.94 1.69
N THR A 428 -10.78 -2.80 0.39
CA THR A 428 -11.75 -3.11 -0.67
C THR A 428 -11.50 -4.49 -1.31
N ALA A 429 -10.66 -5.32 -0.68
CA ALA A 429 -10.35 -6.65 -1.17
C ALA A 429 -11.59 -7.53 -1.27
N ARG A 430 -11.63 -8.36 -2.31
CA ARG A 430 -12.74 -9.24 -2.66
C ARG A 430 -12.28 -10.65 -3.05
N ASP A 431 -11.03 -10.93 -2.91
CA ASP A 431 -10.43 -12.13 -3.46
C ASP A 431 -10.80 -13.40 -2.70
N MET A 432 -11.17 -13.32 -1.42
CA MET A 432 -11.72 -14.44 -0.70
C MET A 432 -13.08 -14.86 -1.28
N ILE A 433 -14.01 -13.92 -1.43
CA ILE A 433 -15.38 -14.20 -1.93
C ILE A 433 -15.45 -14.37 -3.45
N THR A 434 -14.55 -13.78 -4.22
CA THR A 434 -14.62 -13.84 -5.69
C THR A 434 -13.67 -14.87 -6.32
N HIS A 435 -12.66 -15.33 -5.59
CA HIS A 435 -11.66 -16.24 -6.13
C HIS A 435 -11.50 -17.51 -5.27
N LEU A 436 -11.21 -17.37 -3.98
CA LEU A 436 -10.84 -18.48 -3.11
C LEU A 436 -12.04 -19.38 -2.79
N ILE A 437 -13.11 -18.83 -2.20
CA ILE A 437 -14.28 -19.60 -1.80
C ILE A 437 -14.93 -20.31 -3.00
N PRO A 438 -15.19 -19.64 -4.14
CA PRO A 438 -15.76 -20.29 -5.31
C PRO A 438 -14.88 -21.42 -5.86
N LEU A 439 -13.56 -21.24 -5.89
CA LEU A 439 -12.64 -22.28 -6.29
C LEU A 439 -12.71 -23.50 -5.36
N CYS A 440 -12.68 -23.28 -4.06
CA CYS A 440 -12.68 -24.36 -3.08
C CYS A 440 -14.02 -25.10 -3.02
N ILE A 441 -15.14 -24.41 -3.22
CA ILE A 441 -16.47 -25.06 -3.34
C ILE A 441 -16.53 -25.88 -4.63
N SER A 442 -16.13 -25.31 -5.77
CA SER A 442 -16.16 -26.03 -7.06
C SER A 442 -15.29 -27.29 -7.07
N ARG A 443 -14.23 -27.31 -6.26
CA ARG A 443 -13.33 -28.46 -6.09
C ARG A 443 -13.69 -29.37 -4.91
N GLN A 444 -14.84 -29.12 -4.28
CA GLN A 444 -15.31 -29.91 -3.13
C GLN A 444 -14.33 -29.91 -1.93
N ILE A 445 -13.47 -28.90 -1.82
CA ILE A 445 -12.59 -28.71 -0.67
C ILE A 445 -13.39 -28.20 0.52
N TRP A 446 -14.31 -27.25 0.26
CA TRP A 446 -15.22 -26.71 1.25
C TRP A 446 -16.67 -27.00 0.87
N PRO A 447 -17.54 -27.34 1.84
CA PRO A 447 -18.96 -27.45 1.61
C PRO A 447 -19.57 -26.04 1.46
N GLY A 448 -20.61 -25.91 0.65
CA GLY A 448 -21.35 -24.67 0.56
C GLY A 448 -21.92 -24.42 -0.82
N GLN A 449 -22.60 -23.28 -0.95
CA GLN A 449 -23.15 -22.79 -2.20
C GLN A 449 -22.58 -21.40 -2.48
N ILE A 450 -22.47 -21.06 -3.75
CA ILE A 450 -22.06 -19.74 -4.18
C ILE A 450 -23.33 -18.93 -4.31
N GLY A 451 -23.45 -17.90 -3.50
CA GLY A 451 -24.60 -16.99 -3.45
C GLY A 451 -24.26 -15.58 -3.92
N HIS A 452 -25.23 -14.69 -3.76
CA HIS A 452 -24.99 -13.29 -4.00
C HIS A 452 -23.92 -12.73 -3.06
N VAL A 453 -22.96 -11.99 -3.60
CA VAL A 453 -21.74 -11.60 -2.90
C VAL A 453 -21.87 -10.15 -2.41
N PRO A 454 -21.57 -9.85 -1.15
CA PRO A 454 -21.38 -8.48 -0.67
C PRO A 454 -20.27 -7.76 -1.48
N THR A 455 -20.17 -6.45 -1.28
CA THR A 455 -19.21 -5.64 -2.04
C THR A 455 -17.76 -5.95 -1.71
N THR A 456 -17.44 -6.38 -0.48
CA THR A 456 -16.07 -6.67 -0.04
C THR A 456 -16.02 -7.87 0.90
N ASP A 457 -14.86 -8.52 1.01
CA ASP A 457 -14.61 -9.60 1.97
C ASP A 457 -14.86 -9.12 3.40
N ARG A 458 -14.41 -7.90 3.74
CA ARG A 458 -14.61 -7.28 5.04
C ARG A 458 -16.10 -7.17 5.41
N MET A 459 -16.95 -6.72 4.48
CA MET A 459 -18.39 -6.58 4.74
C MET A 459 -19.06 -7.91 5.01
N LEU A 460 -18.69 -8.98 4.28
CA LEU A 460 -19.22 -10.31 4.55
C LEU A 460 -18.82 -10.80 5.95
N LEU A 461 -17.53 -10.67 6.29
CA LEU A 461 -17.00 -11.14 7.58
C LEU A 461 -17.56 -10.33 8.76
N GLN A 462 -17.75 -9.03 8.57
CA GLN A 462 -18.41 -8.17 9.56
C GLN A 462 -19.86 -8.60 9.79
N ALA A 463 -20.61 -8.89 8.72
CA ALA A 463 -21.97 -9.40 8.79
C ALA A 463 -22.03 -10.76 9.49
N VAL A 464 -21.16 -11.70 9.10
CA VAL A 464 -21.07 -13.01 9.75
C VAL A 464 -20.77 -12.88 11.24
N SER A 465 -19.82 -12.06 11.61
CA SER A 465 -19.49 -11.82 13.02
C SER A 465 -20.66 -11.22 13.81
N MET A 466 -21.44 -10.35 13.20
CA MET A 466 -22.59 -9.72 13.84
C MET A 466 -23.80 -10.67 13.95
N PHE A 467 -24.18 -11.34 12.85
CA PHE A 467 -25.36 -12.19 12.82
C PHE A 467 -25.17 -13.54 13.50
N HIS A 468 -23.91 -14.04 13.56
CA HIS A 468 -23.55 -15.29 14.25
C HIS A 468 -22.74 -15.06 15.53
N HIS A 469 -22.96 -13.92 16.21
CA HIS A 469 -22.20 -13.52 17.39
C HIS A 469 -22.18 -14.57 18.51
N ALA A 470 -23.23 -15.38 18.65
CA ALA A 470 -23.30 -16.46 19.65
C ALA A 470 -22.34 -17.61 19.38
N GLU A 471 -21.92 -17.81 18.11
CA GLU A 471 -21.03 -18.87 17.69
C GLU A 471 -19.60 -18.38 17.38
N VAL A 472 -19.44 -17.09 17.13
CA VAL A 472 -18.17 -16.47 16.78
C VAL A 472 -17.66 -15.63 17.95
N ASN A 473 -16.66 -16.14 18.68
CA ASN A 473 -16.01 -15.39 19.73
C ASN A 473 -14.97 -14.41 19.17
N VAL A 474 -14.85 -13.23 19.79
CA VAL A 474 -13.80 -12.25 19.50
C VAL A 474 -12.73 -12.35 20.58
N PRO A 475 -11.42 -12.32 20.27
CA PRO A 475 -10.84 -12.14 18.94
C PRO A 475 -10.98 -13.37 18.04
N TRP A 476 -11.07 -13.14 16.74
CA TRP A 476 -11.03 -14.21 15.74
C TRP A 476 -10.19 -13.81 14.51
N SER A 477 -9.75 -14.82 13.77
CA SER A 477 -9.07 -14.71 12.49
C SER A 477 -9.66 -15.70 11.49
N THR A 478 -9.63 -15.37 10.21
CA THR A 478 -9.80 -16.41 9.18
C THR A 478 -8.54 -17.24 9.05
N VAL A 479 -8.63 -18.48 8.54
CA VAL A 479 -7.44 -19.23 8.11
C VAL A 479 -6.63 -18.41 7.10
N GLU A 480 -5.33 -18.63 7.08
CA GLU A 480 -4.44 -17.96 6.13
C GLU A 480 -4.45 -18.61 4.75
N TYR A 481 -4.30 -17.78 3.74
CA TYR A 481 -4.18 -18.21 2.35
C TYR A 481 -3.28 -17.25 1.54
N ASP A 482 -2.76 -17.76 0.44
CA ASP A 482 -1.82 -17.06 -0.42
C ASP A 482 -2.46 -15.83 -1.08
N THR A 483 -1.80 -14.70 -1.05
CA THR A 483 -2.24 -13.48 -1.74
C THR A 483 -2.29 -13.66 -3.26
N ALA A 484 -1.57 -14.64 -3.80
CA ALA A 484 -1.57 -14.96 -5.22
C ALA A 484 -2.91 -15.45 -5.76
N PHE A 485 -3.86 -15.92 -4.92
CA PHE A 485 -5.19 -16.35 -5.39
C PHE A 485 -5.88 -15.27 -6.24
N GLN A 486 -5.68 -13.99 -5.94
CA GLN A 486 -6.21 -12.88 -6.73
C GLN A 486 -5.70 -12.88 -8.17
N THR A 487 -4.49 -13.37 -8.41
CA THR A 487 -3.84 -13.39 -9.74
C THR A 487 -3.89 -14.76 -10.41
N ILE A 488 -3.92 -15.83 -9.63
CA ILE A 488 -3.93 -17.21 -10.12
C ILE A 488 -5.33 -17.62 -10.61
N VAL A 489 -6.38 -17.24 -9.87
CA VAL A 489 -7.75 -17.69 -10.12
C VAL A 489 -8.55 -16.59 -10.82
N ARG A 490 -9.43 -16.96 -11.77
CA ARG A 490 -10.39 -16.01 -12.36
C ARG A 490 -11.47 -15.67 -11.33
N PRO A 491 -11.97 -14.43 -11.33
CA PRO A 491 -13.15 -14.12 -10.53
C PRO A 491 -14.32 -14.97 -10.99
N PHE A 492 -15.14 -15.39 -10.02
CA PHE A 492 -16.38 -16.07 -10.30
C PHE A 492 -17.26 -15.25 -11.24
N ARG A 493 -17.68 -15.87 -12.32
CA ARG A 493 -18.74 -15.36 -13.20
C ARG A 493 -19.65 -16.53 -13.49
N GLU A 494 -20.92 -16.39 -13.13
CA GLU A 494 -21.94 -17.28 -13.61
C GLU A 494 -22.19 -16.99 -15.09
N VAL A 495 -21.57 -17.78 -15.94
CA VAL A 495 -21.83 -17.78 -17.38
C VAL A 495 -22.31 -19.19 -17.69
N ASN A 496 -23.59 -19.33 -18.02
CA ASN A 496 -24.23 -20.60 -18.41
C ASN A 496 -24.16 -21.72 -17.36
N GLY A 497 -24.19 -21.40 -16.06
CA GLY A 497 -24.13 -22.38 -14.99
C GLY A 497 -22.75 -22.95 -14.69
N ASP A 498 -21.71 -22.53 -15.41
CA ASP A 498 -20.34 -22.91 -15.12
C ASP A 498 -19.70 -22.02 -14.07
N VAL A 499 -19.30 -22.64 -12.97
CA VAL A 499 -18.49 -22.01 -11.92
C VAL A 499 -17.07 -21.84 -12.43
N SER A 500 -16.68 -20.65 -12.77
CA SER A 500 -15.35 -20.38 -13.30
C SER A 500 -14.28 -20.26 -12.20
N GLY A 501 -13.98 -21.37 -11.52
CA GLY A 501 -12.77 -21.51 -10.71
C GLY A 501 -11.52 -21.84 -11.54
N ALA A 502 -11.45 -21.40 -12.80
CA ALA A 502 -10.35 -21.69 -13.69
C ALA A 502 -9.10 -20.87 -13.34
N VAL A 503 -7.94 -21.52 -13.37
CA VAL A 503 -6.64 -20.87 -13.17
C VAL A 503 -6.40 -19.86 -14.28
N LYS A 504 -5.99 -18.66 -13.89
CA LYS A 504 -5.55 -17.62 -14.83
C LYS A 504 -4.18 -17.95 -15.40
N ASN A 505 -3.94 -17.43 -16.60
CA ASN A 505 -2.63 -17.52 -17.25
C ASN A 505 -1.55 -16.65 -16.62
N ARG A 506 -1.77 -16.03 -15.48
CA ARG A 506 -0.88 -15.00 -14.95
C ARG A 506 -0.73 -15.16 -13.46
N ILE A 507 0.48 -15.55 -13.05
CA ILE A 507 0.91 -15.56 -11.66
C ILE A 507 1.88 -14.40 -11.53
N ILE A 508 1.74 -13.58 -10.51
CA ILE A 508 2.73 -12.54 -10.20
C ILE A 508 3.77 -13.13 -9.27
N GLN A 509 3.37 -13.63 -8.14
CA GLN A 509 4.22 -14.39 -7.21
C GLN A 509 3.33 -15.25 -6.32
N GLU A 510 3.68 -16.51 -6.13
CA GLU A 510 3.08 -17.40 -5.13
C GLU A 510 4.04 -17.58 -3.95
N GLN A 511 3.51 -17.97 -2.80
CA GLN A 511 4.27 -18.27 -1.58
C GLN A 511 5.14 -17.11 -1.07
N LEU A 512 4.74 -15.88 -1.35
CA LEU A 512 5.43 -14.70 -0.84
C LEU A 512 4.71 -14.09 0.36
N PHE A 513 3.43 -13.83 0.22
CA PHE A 513 2.59 -13.30 1.27
C PHE A 513 1.39 -14.19 1.49
N VAL A 514 1.03 -14.37 2.74
CA VAL A 514 -0.23 -14.96 3.15
C VAL A 514 -1.08 -13.92 3.85
N LYS A 515 -2.38 -14.06 3.74
CA LYS A 515 -3.33 -13.12 4.30
C LYS A 515 -4.42 -13.80 5.10
N SER A 516 -4.98 -13.02 6.00
CA SER A 516 -6.17 -13.34 6.79
C SER A 516 -6.96 -12.08 7.10
N TYR A 517 -8.16 -12.25 7.63
CA TYR A 517 -8.98 -11.19 8.19
C TYR A 517 -9.10 -11.42 9.69
N VAL A 518 -9.03 -10.35 10.47
CA VAL A 518 -9.07 -10.44 11.93
C VAL A 518 -10.06 -9.43 12.50
N GLN A 519 -10.67 -9.79 13.63
CA GLN A 519 -11.45 -8.88 14.46
C GLN A 519 -10.96 -9.02 15.89
N LEU A 520 -10.51 -7.93 16.49
CA LEU A 520 -9.72 -7.98 17.73
C LEU A 520 -10.54 -7.73 18.99
N ASP A 521 -11.58 -6.90 18.92
CA ASP A 521 -12.32 -6.45 20.09
C ASP A 521 -13.84 -6.47 19.90
N LYS A 522 -14.55 -6.57 21.05
CA LYS A 522 -15.98 -6.38 21.16
C LYS A 522 -16.30 -5.50 22.36
N SER A 523 -17.45 -4.82 22.35
CA SER A 523 -17.88 -4.05 23.50
C SER A 523 -18.21 -4.96 24.68
N VAL A 524 -17.85 -4.53 25.88
CA VAL A 524 -18.18 -5.22 27.13
C VAL A 524 -19.68 -5.16 27.42
N SER A 525 -20.34 -4.08 26.99
CA SER A 525 -21.77 -3.84 27.27
C SER A 525 -22.73 -4.44 26.22
N ASP A 526 -22.23 -4.68 25.01
CA ASP A 526 -23.06 -5.17 23.89
C ASP A 526 -22.24 -6.10 22.99
N ASP A 527 -22.55 -7.37 23.04
CA ASP A 527 -21.84 -8.42 22.29
C ASP A 527 -22.03 -8.32 20.77
N GLN A 528 -23.03 -7.56 20.31
CA GLN A 528 -23.24 -7.27 18.90
C GLN A 528 -22.40 -6.07 18.42
N PHE A 529 -21.98 -5.20 19.34
CA PHE A 529 -21.09 -4.10 19.00
C PHE A 529 -19.63 -4.56 18.99
N ARG A 530 -19.14 -4.87 17.81
CA ARG A 530 -17.80 -5.41 17.54
C ARG A 530 -16.98 -4.44 16.74
N SER A 531 -15.67 -4.52 16.94
CA SER A 531 -14.71 -3.71 16.17
C SER A 531 -14.76 -4.01 14.66
N ASN A 532 -14.16 -3.14 13.88
CA ASN A 532 -14.03 -3.38 12.45
C ASN A 532 -13.15 -4.61 12.18
N VAL A 533 -13.48 -5.31 11.10
CA VAL A 533 -12.62 -6.39 10.57
C VAL A 533 -11.44 -5.75 9.86
N LEU A 534 -10.23 -6.12 10.27
CA LEU A 534 -8.97 -5.72 9.66
C LEU A 534 -8.53 -6.77 8.65
N PHE A 535 -7.88 -6.30 7.59
CA PHE A 535 -7.14 -7.15 6.65
C PHE A 535 -5.69 -7.20 7.10
N ILE A 536 -5.16 -8.40 7.22
CA ILE A 536 -3.76 -8.66 7.58
C ILE A 536 -3.11 -9.44 6.47
N ASP A 537 -1.99 -8.97 5.96
CA ASP A 537 -1.09 -9.77 5.16
C ASP A 537 0.31 -9.77 5.76
N ARG A 538 1.00 -10.88 5.64
CA ARG A 538 2.33 -11.05 6.20
C ARG A 538 3.27 -11.76 5.26
N LEU A 539 4.57 -11.54 5.45
CA LEU A 539 5.60 -12.27 4.74
C LEU A 539 5.61 -13.74 5.18
N TYR A 540 5.50 -14.62 4.21
CA TYR A 540 5.62 -16.06 4.45
C TYR A 540 7.09 -16.48 4.53
N HIS A 541 7.40 -17.37 5.46
CA HIS A 541 8.73 -17.94 5.61
C HIS A 541 8.70 -19.45 5.27
N SER A 542 9.63 -19.91 4.45
CA SER A 542 9.67 -21.30 3.96
C SER A 542 9.79 -22.35 5.06
N PHE A 543 10.33 -22.00 6.23
CA PHE A 543 10.41 -22.92 7.37
C PHE A 543 9.05 -23.29 8.00
N GLU A 544 8.00 -22.54 7.68
CA GLU A 544 6.64 -22.78 8.18
C GLU A 544 6.00 -24.03 7.57
N ASN A 545 6.50 -24.51 6.43
CA ASN A 545 6.00 -25.70 5.74
C ASN A 545 4.48 -25.70 5.57
N ALA A 546 3.93 -24.57 5.15
CA ALA A 546 2.49 -24.40 5.01
C ALA A 546 1.88 -25.38 3.99
N PRO A 547 0.64 -25.82 4.22
CA PRO A 547 -0.06 -26.65 3.25
C PRO A 547 -0.34 -25.87 1.97
N THR A 548 -0.25 -26.55 0.83
CA THR A 548 -0.48 -25.95 -0.49
C THR A 548 -1.63 -26.61 -1.21
N LEU A 549 -2.23 -25.89 -2.15
CA LEU A 549 -3.24 -26.37 -3.06
C LEU A 549 -2.62 -26.55 -4.45
N GLU A 550 -2.62 -27.78 -4.97
CA GLU A 550 -2.15 -28.03 -6.34
C GLU A 550 -3.19 -27.57 -7.36
N LEU A 551 -2.80 -26.63 -8.21
CA LEU A 551 -3.62 -26.12 -9.30
C LEU A 551 -2.89 -26.41 -10.61
N LYS A 552 -3.53 -27.17 -11.50
CA LYS A 552 -3.02 -27.47 -12.84
C LYS A 552 -3.81 -26.71 -13.88
N HIS A 553 -3.11 -26.16 -14.84
CA HIS A 553 -3.69 -25.41 -15.93
C HIS A 553 -3.01 -25.77 -17.24
N GLU A 554 -3.80 -26.07 -18.23
CA GLU A 554 -3.30 -26.31 -19.59
C GLU A 554 -3.27 -24.98 -20.37
N TYR A 555 -2.13 -24.65 -20.93
CA TYR A 555 -1.96 -23.47 -21.75
C TYR A 555 -0.97 -23.71 -22.88
N GLY A 556 -1.45 -23.52 -24.11
CA GLY A 556 -0.63 -23.67 -25.32
C GLY A 556 -0.01 -25.07 -25.46
N GLY A 557 -0.70 -26.11 -24.98
CA GLY A 557 -0.25 -27.50 -25.01
C GLY A 557 0.70 -27.92 -23.87
N ALA A 558 1.00 -27.01 -22.92
CA ALA A 558 1.76 -27.32 -21.73
C ALA A 558 0.89 -27.25 -20.48
N ILE A 559 1.18 -28.12 -19.50
CA ILE A 559 0.52 -28.13 -18.20
C ILE A 559 1.38 -27.32 -17.23
N GLU A 560 0.83 -26.21 -16.73
CA GLU A 560 1.42 -25.43 -15.65
C GLU A 560 0.89 -25.91 -14.30
N GLU A 561 1.77 -26.13 -13.35
CA GLU A 561 1.42 -26.45 -11.98
C GLU A 561 1.79 -25.27 -11.09
N VAL A 562 0.84 -24.84 -10.25
CA VAL A 562 1.02 -23.79 -9.26
C VAL A 562 0.57 -24.32 -7.90
N ARG A 563 1.25 -23.89 -6.83
CA ARG A 563 1.05 -24.43 -5.48
C ARG A 563 0.86 -23.30 -4.46
N PRO A 564 -0.24 -22.51 -4.57
CA PRO A 564 -0.49 -21.46 -3.60
C PRO A 564 -0.74 -22.07 -2.20
N ILE A 565 -0.33 -21.34 -1.18
CA ILE A 565 -0.54 -21.70 0.21
C ILE A 565 -2.03 -21.61 0.56
N LEU A 566 -2.55 -22.62 1.26
CA LEU A 566 -3.92 -22.63 1.78
C LEU A 566 -4.03 -23.52 3.02
N TRP A 567 -4.36 -22.92 4.16
CA TRP A 567 -4.84 -23.65 5.33
C TRP A 567 -6.32 -23.97 5.12
N LYS A 568 -6.62 -25.24 4.90
CA LYS A 568 -7.96 -25.69 4.48
C LYS A 568 -9.03 -25.65 5.58
N SER A 569 -8.62 -25.62 6.84
CA SER A 569 -9.51 -25.66 8.00
C SER A 569 -8.82 -24.99 9.20
N LYS A 570 -9.63 -24.50 10.13
CA LYS A 570 -9.17 -24.02 11.44
C LYS A 570 -8.48 -25.10 12.29
N ASP A 571 -8.72 -26.38 11.98
CA ASP A 571 -8.11 -27.49 12.71
C ASP A 571 -6.67 -27.78 12.25
N VAL A 572 -6.22 -27.16 11.18
CA VAL A 572 -4.84 -27.27 10.70
C VAL A 572 -3.98 -26.25 11.44
N GLU A 573 -3.05 -26.74 12.24
CA GLU A 573 -2.18 -25.89 13.07
C GLU A 573 -1.43 -24.85 12.23
N ASN A 574 -1.48 -23.59 12.66
CA ASN A 574 -0.72 -22.47 12.10
C ASN A 574 -0.11 -21.65 13.25
N ARG A 575 1.07 -22.05 13.69
CA ARG A 575 1.76 -21.45 14.85
C ARG A 575 2.12 -19.99 14.67
N VAL A 576 2.47 -19.59 13.44
CA VAL A 576 2.85 -18.19 13.17
C VAL A 576 1.62 -17.30 13.18
N GLN A 577 0.49 -17.75 12.63
CA GLN A 577 -0.78 -17.03 12.72
C GLN A 577 -1.23 -16.86 14.16
N GLU A 578 -1.10 -17.91 14.98
CA GLU A 578 -1.41 -17.84 16.41
C GLU A 578 -0.54 -16.82 17.13
N LEU A 579 0.77 -16.81 16.87
CA LEU A 579 1.68 -15.80 17.41
C LEU A 579 1.26 -14.39 17.00
N ILE A 580 0.87 -14.19 15.73
CA ILE A 580 0.40 -12.89 15.23
C ILE A 580 -0.89 -12.46 15.94
N MET A 581 -1.84 -13.35 16.12
CA MET A 581 -3.10 -13.02 16.78
C MET A 581 -2.89 -12.64 18.26
N VAL A 582 -2.05 -13.36 18.98
CA VAL A 582 -1.65 -13.02 20.35
C VAL A 582 -0.91 -11.69 20.40
N THR A 583 -0.06 -11.40 19.40
CA THR A 583 0.64 -10.12 19.26
C THR A 583 -0.33 -8.97 19.02
N LEU A 584 -1.22 -9.11 18.05
CA LEU A 584 -2.17 -8.05 17.69
C LEU A 584 -3.19 -7.79 18.82
N LYS A 585 -3.63 -8.83 19.53
CA LYS A 585 -4.53 -8.66 20.69
C LYS A 585 -3.83 -7.90 21.81
N ALA A 586 -2.55 -8.14 22.06
CA ALA A 586 -1.78 -7.38 23.05
C ALA A 586 -1.54 -5.91 22.63
N MET A 587 -1.67 -5.61 21.34
CA MET A 587 -1.48 -4.27 20.75
C MET A 587 -2.78 -3.51 20.51
N THR A 588 -3.90 -3.94 21.06
CA THR A 588 -5.18 -3.20 21.02
C THR A 588 -5.59 -2.75 22.41
N HIS A 589 -6.44 -1.74 22.50
CA HIS A 589 -6.89 -1.18 23.76
C HIS A 589 -8.40 -0.95 23.77
N GLU A 590 -9.13 -1.71 24.60
CA GLU A 590 -10.59 -1.68 24.64
C GLU A 590 -11.17 -0.35 25.17
N SER A 591 -10.41 0.34 26.05
CA SER A 591 -10.88 1.57 26.73
C SER A 591 -10.69 2.85 25.92
N ILE A 592 -9.97 2.82 24.79
CA ILE A 592 -9.70 3.99 23.98
C ILE A 592 -10.53 3.87 22.68
N PRO A 593 -11.61 4.67 22.51
CA PRO A 593 -12.50 4.52 21.36
C PRO A 593 -11.82 4.64 20.01
N GLU A 594 -10.78 5.46 19.89
CA GLU A 594 -10.01 5.67 18.67
C GLU A 594 -9.16 4.47 18.29
N ILE A 595 -8.87 3.59 19.25
CA ILE A 595 -8.02 2.40 19.05
C ILE A 595 -8.86 1.11 19.14
N PHE A 596 -10.16 1.22 19.38
CA PHE A 596 -11.04 0.07 19.55
C PHE A 596 -10.95 -0.89 18.36
N GLY A 597 -10.34 -2.05 18.59
CA GLY A 597 -10.07 -3.08 17.59
C GLY A 597 -9.05 -2.69 16.53
N HIS A 598 -8.21 -1.72 16.83
CA HIS A 598 -7.11 -1.29 15.97
C HIS A 598 -5.76 -1.52 16.67
N ASN A 599 -4.68 -1.43 15.90
CA ASN A 599 -3.32 -1.57 16.42
C ASN A 599 -2.82 -0.26 17.03
N GLU A 600 -2.60 -0.24 18.35
CA GLU A 600 -2.15 0.93 19.10
C GLU A 600 -0.78 1.46 18.63
N PRO A 601 0.27 0.63 18.40
CA PRO A 601 1.53 1.11 17.88
C PRO A 601 1.42 1.86 16.55
N LEU A 602 0.60 1.37 15.61
CA LEU A 602 0.34 2.06 14.33
C LEU A 602 -0.43 3.37 14.54
N PHE A 603 -1.38 3.39 15.47
CA PHE A 603 -2.07 4.63 15.83
C PHE A 603 -1.11 5.69 16.40
N ILE A 604 -0.17 5.28 17.26
CA ILE A 604 0.86 6.19 17.80
C ILE A 604 1.73 6.72 16.66
N ALA A 605 2.17 5.85 15.75
CA ALA A 605 2.96 6.26 14.59
C ALA A 605 2.21 7.27 13.71
N ASP A 606 0.94 7.03 13.40
CA ASP A 606 0.05 7.96 12.67
C ASP A 606 -0.05 9.32 13.35
N LYS A 607 -0.32 9.35 14.66
CA LYS A 607 -0.45 10.61 15.40
C LYS A 607 0.84 11.42 15.41
N ILE A 608 1.98 10.77 15.53
CA ILE A 608 3.27 11.46 15.51
C ILE A 608 3.60 11.94 14.09
N ALA A 609 3.39 11.12 13.06
CA ALA A 609 3.58 11.52 11.68
C ALA A 609 2.71 12.73 11.30
N LYS A 610 1.43 12.74 11.71
CA LYS A 610 0.51 13.88 11.51
C LYS A 610 0.91 15.13 12.31
N ALA A 611 1.44 14.97 13.51
CA ALA A 611 1.96 16.10 14.29
C ALA A 611 3.17 16.74 13.60
N GLN A 612 4.07 15.94 13.02
CA GLN A 612 5.20 16.43 12.23
C GLN A 612 4.75 17.10 10.93
N GLU A 613 3.73 16.54 10.26
CA GLU A 613 3.09 17.16 9.10
C GLU A 613 2.53 18.54 9.43
N ALA A 614 1.78 18.66 10.52
CA ALA A 614 1.19 19.92 10.97
C ALA A 614 2.29 20.96 11.26
N HIS A 615 3.38 20.55 11.89
CA HIS A 615 4.54 21.40 12.14
C HIS A 615 5.21 21.86 10.84
N ALA A 616 5.46 20.93 9.92
CA ALA A 616 6.01 21.23 8.60
C ALA A 616 5.10 22.18 7.81
N SER A 617 3.79 22.00 7.85
CA SER A 617 2.81 22.88 7.21
C SER A 617 2.92 24.31 7.73
N GLN A 618 3.11 24.50 9.04
CA GLN A 618 3.33 25.83 9.63
C GLN A 618 4.66 26.46 9.17
N MET A 619 5.73 25.68 9.11
CA MET A 619 7.02 26.14 8.59
C MET A 619 6.94 26.56 7.12
N ILE A 620 6.25 25.76 6.29
CA ILE A 620 6.03 26.06 4.87
C ILE A 620 5.25 27.39 4.72
N LYS A 621 4.18 27.59 5.50
CA LYS A 621 3.43 28.86 5.52
C LYS A 621 4.32 30.04 5.94
N GLY A 622 5.15 29.86 6.96
CA GLY A 622 6.13 30.86 7.39
C GLY A 622 7.11 31.22 6.26
N MET A 623 7.59 30.21 5.51
CA MET A 623 8.44 30.45 4.34
C MET A 623 7.71 31.23 3.24
N GLY A 624 6.42 30.99 3.02
CA GLY A 624 5.59 31.78 2.10
C GLY A 624 5.55 33.25 2.48
N HIS A 625 5.34 33.58 3.75
CA HIS A 625 5.39 34.97 4.26
C HIS A 625 6.76 35.58 4.07
N TRP A 626 7.83 34.84 4.33
CA TRP A 626 9.20 35.29 4.11
C TRP A 626 9.46 35.62 2.63
N LEU A 627 9.06 34.78 1.69
CA LEU A 627 9.20 34.99 0.25
C LEU A 627 8.51 36.27 -0.22
N VAL A 628 7.29 36.55 0.26
CA VAL A 628 6.51 37.74 -0.07
C VAL A 628 7.13 38.99 0.55
N SER A 629 7.73 38.91 1.73
CA SER A 629 8.40 40.04 2.40
C SER A 629 9.80 40.30 1.87
N HIS A 630 10.45 39.31 1.21
CA HIS A 630 11.84 39.45 0.77
C HIS A 630 12.00 40.43 -0.40
N PRO A 631 12.85 41.50 -0.28
CA PRO A 631 12.90 42.60 -1.25
C PRO A 631 13.19 42.19 -2.69
N LYS A 632 14.04 41.18 -2.89
CA LYS A 632 14.43 40.68 -4.22
C LYS A 632 13.48 39.66 -4.78
N LEU A 633 12.88 38.80 -3.93
CA LEU A 633 12.06 37.68 -4.35
C LEU A 633 10.57 38.02 -4.45
N ARG A 634 10.11 39.06 -3.75
CA ARG A 634 8.70 39.47 -3.69
C ARG A 634 8.04 39.64 -5.05
N LYS A 635 8.75 40.22 -6.02
CA LYS A 635 8.21 40.39 -7.39
C LYS A 635 7.88 39.04 -8.04
N TYR A 636 8.83 38.11 -7.97
CA TYR A 636 8.65 36.79 -8.57
C TYR A 636 7.54 36.01 -7.85
N ALA A 637 7.56 35.97 -6.54
CA ALA A 637 6.52 35.34 -5.75
C ALA A 637 5.12 35.90 -6.07
N PHE A 638 5.02 37.23 -6.29
CA PHE A 638 3.75 37.85 -6.64
C PHE A 638 3.25 37.48 -8.02
N TYR A 639 4.12 37.39 -9.03
CA TYR A 639 3.71 37.00 -10.38
C TYR A 639 3.43 35.49 -10.52
N MET A 640 4.05 34.67 -9.69
CA MET A 640 3.87 33.21 -9.68
C MET A 640 2.59 32.75 -8.97
N ASN A 641 1.98 33.60 -8.15
CA ASN A 641 0.75 33.26 -7.43
C ASN A 641 -0.46 33.19 -8.36
N THR A 642 -1.20 32.07 -8.30
CA THR A 642 -2.48 31.96 -9.00
C THR A 642 -3.53 32.87 -8.35
N PHE A 643 -4.56 33.27 -9.12
CA PHE A 643 -5.64 34.11 -8.62
C PHE A 643 -6.36 33.46 -7.41
N ARG A 644 -6.48 32.13 -7.40
CA ARG A 644 -7.11 31.38 -6.29
C ARG A 644 -6.27 31.42 -5.00
N SER A 645 -4.95 31.25 -5.09
CA SER A 645 -4.08 31.32 -3.92
C SER A 645 -4.07 32.73 -3.32
N ARG A 646 -4.06 33.77 -4.14
CA ARG A 646 -4.18 35.16 -3.66
C ARG A 646 -5.49 35.41 -2.93
N ARG A 647 -6.60 34.92 -3.48
CA ARG A 647 -7.92 35.05 -2.85
C ARG A 647 -7.96 34.36 -1.51
N SER A 648 -7.47 33.12 -1.44
CA SER A 648 -7.40 32.35 -0.19
C SER A 648 -6.51 33.04 0.86
N GLU A 649 -5.36 33.60 0.47
CA GLU A 649 -4.48 34.37 1.38
C GLU A 649 -5.16 35.61 1.92
N ILE A 650 -5.87 36.36 1.07
CA ILE A 650 -6.61 37.56 1.46
C ILE A 650 -7.78 37.20 2.38
N GLU A 651 -8.52 36.15 2.10
CA GLU A 651 -9.61 35.65 2.93
C GLU A 651 -9.11 35.16 4.30
N ASN A 652 -8.00 34.44 4.33
CA ASN A 652 -7.34 34.01 5.57
C ASN A 652 -6.77 35.18 6.39
N ALA A 653 -6.28 36.20 5.75
CA ALA A 653 -5.82 37.43 6.44
C ALA A 653 -6.99 38.20 7.06
N ARG A 654 -8.14 38.27 6.37
CA ARG A 654 -9.35 38.92 6.88
C ARG A 654 -10.02 38.17 8.04
N THR A 655 -9.92 36.87 8.08
CA THR A 655 -10.45 36.06 9.19
C THR A 655 -9.59 36.11 10.45
N ARG A 656 -8.36 36.59 10.36
CA ARG A 656 -7.44 36.76 11.50
C ARG A 656 -7.37 38.19 12.03
N ALA A 657 -7.92 39.19 11.32
CA ALA A 657 -8.10 40.56 11.77
C ALA A 657 -9.51 40.78 12.36
#